data_b2a93def8a3806fddda1134b765e0cdf
#
_entry.id   b2a93def8a3806fddda1134b765e0cdf
#
_cell.length_a   1.000
_cell.length_b   1.000
_cell.length_c   1.000
_cell.angle_alpha   90.00
_cell.angle_beta   90.00
_cell.angle_gamma   90.00
#
_symmetry.space_group_name_H-M   'P 1'
#
loop_
_entity.id
_entity.type
_entity.pdbx_description
1 polymer ?
#
loop_
_entity_poly.entity_id
_entity_poly.type
_entity_poly.pdbx_seq_one_letter_code
_entity_poly.pdbx_strand_id
1 'polypeptide(L)'
;MSILAATLTTMGALVIIFFLDEKIRLNLQDFAAVVIINLAVSLFIALFLVPALIDKMNLHPKEAASSSPKARSHWKQHPVVRPIRSFIHRFPVYFSHYYRAQIRFLCNWKKLACLILVLAFGLPIFLLPEKIEPEEKDLSARDSLWIARYNEFAAKGIWKETIKPIVDKSLGGTLRLFVHKVYEGSYFTRNEETVLSISASMPNGTTLDQMNHLINRMEAYLSTYKEIRQFQTSIYNARQASINVYFTRENERSGFPYTLKSRVISKALELGGGSWGVWGLMDQGFSNDVRENAGSFRIEMYGYNYDELYEWAEKLREKLLTYRRIKEVLINSEFSWWKDDYQEFYFNLNKSRMAQADILPIDLFASIRPVFGKDIYAGTIVVDNETEKLKLSSRQSKEFDIWSMQYVPQTIRDKSYKLSELAIVEKSQTPQQIAKVNQQYRLCLQYEYIGASSQGEKIQKRELREFNKILPMGYTAKAEKNYWSWDQKDNKQYALLFLIIVIIFFTTSILFNSLKQPLAVIFVIPISYIGVFLTFYWFKLNFDQGGFASFVLLCGITVNASIYILNEYNQIRERIPAISPIRAYLKAWNAKITPIFLTVISTILGFIPFMLGTDKEAFWFPLAAGTIGGLIMSILGIFFYLPIFTLKKERH
;
A
#
# COMPACT_ATOMS: atom_id res chain seq x y z
N MET A 1 -27.47 -16.13 24.82
CA MET A 1 -26.35 -15.28 25.22
C MET A 1 -25.08 -15.54 24.38
N SER A 2 -24.59 -16.79 24.22
CA SER A 2 -23.37 -17.06 23.45
C SER A 2 -23.43 -16.69 21.97
N ILE A 3 -24.58 -16.89 21.30
CA ILE A 3 -24.79 -16.50 19.89
C ILE A 3 -24.71 -14.98 19.75
N LEU A 4 -25.39 -14.25 20.65
CA LEU A 4 -25.37 -12.80 20.67
C LEU A 4 -23.95 -12.24 20.89
N ALA A 5 -23.20 -12.81 21.84
CA ALA A 5 -21.83 -12.37 22.09
C ALA A 5 -20.89 -12.69 20.89
N ALA A 6 -21.02 -13.87 20.29
CA ALA A 6 -20.24 -14.25 19.12
C ALA A 6 -20.52 -13.35 17.91
N THR A 7 -21.78 -13.02 17.62
CA THR A 7 -22.11 -12.09 16.56
C THR A 7 -21.66 -10.67 16.86
N LEU A 8 -21.81 -10.21 18.11
CA LEU A 8 -21.38 -8.88 18.54
C LEU A 8 -19.86 -8.71 18.42
N THR A 9 -19.07 -9.74 18.78
CA THR A 9 -17.61 -9.70 18.60
C THR A 9 -17.21 -9.63 17.14
N THR A 10 -17.89 -10.38 16.25
CA THR A 10 -17.63 -10.33 14.81
C THR A 10 -18.01 -8.99 14.21
N MET A 11 -19.18 -8.45 14.58
CA MET A 11 -19.60 -7.11 14.15
C MET A 11 -18.65 -6.03 14.67
N GLY A 12 -18.23 -6.10 15.93
CA GLY A 12 -17.26 -5.19 16.53
C GLY A 12 -15.90 -5.20 15.82
N ALA A 13 -15.43 -6.37 15.38
CA ALA A 13 -14.21 -6.47 14.59
C ALA A 13 -14.36 -5.81 13.21
N LEU A 14 -15.53 -5.95 12.56
CA LEU A 14 -15.78 -5.36 11.24
C LEU A 14 -16.03 -3.86 11.30
N VAL A 15 -16.61 -3.33 12.38
CA VAL A 15 -16.82 -1.87 12.57
C VAL A 15 -15.50 -1.12 12.51
N ILE A 16 -14.40 -1.73 12.90
CA ILE A 16 -13.07 -1.08 12.88
C ILE A 16 -12.63 -0.74 11.45
N ILE A 17 -13.14 -1.43 10.43
CA ILE A 17 -12.85 -1.14 9.02
C ILE A 17 -13.21 0.31 8.66
N PHE A 18 -14.23 0.89 9.29
CA PHE A 18 -14.63 2.29 9.06
C PHE A 18 -13.63 3.32 9.63
N PHE A 19 -12.72 2.89 10.49
CA PHE A 19 -11.67 3.73 11.09
C PHE A 19 -10.29 3.51 10.45
N LEU A 20 -10.19 2.64 9.43
CA LEU A 20 -8.97 2.44 8.65
C LEU A 20 -8.68 3.65 7.75
N ASP A 21 -7.45 3.72 7.24
CA ASP A 21 -7.05 4.73 6.28
C ASP A 21 -7.98 4.76 5.06
N GLU A 22 -8.16 5.95 4.48
CA GLU A 22 -9.13 6.20 3.41
C GLU A 22 -9.00 5.21 2.24
N LYS A 23 -7.78 4.87 1.85
CA LYS A 23 -7.51 3.91 0.75
C LYS A 23 -8.04 2.50 1.05
N ILE A 24 -7.88 2.03 2.30
CA ILE A 24 -8.33 0.71 2.73
C ILE A 24 -9.84 0.73 2.99
N ARG A 25 -10.32 1.81 3.58
CA ARG A 25 -11.72 2.02 3.90
C ARG A 25 -12.59 1.98 2.64
N LEU A 26 -12.21 2.68 1.57
CA LEU A 26 -12.97 2.73 0.32
C LEU A 26 -13.25 1.34 -0.27
N ASN A 27 -12.29 0.41 -0.18
CA ASN A 27 -12.48 -0.93 -0.73
C ASN A 27 -13.19 -1.91 0.21
N LEU A 28 -13.12 -1.68 1.51
CA LEU A 28 -13.67 -2.59 2.52
C LEU A 28 -14.96 -2.11 3.16
N GLN A 29 -15.30 -0.84 3.04
CA GLN A 29 -16.45 -0.23 3.72
C GLN A 29 -17.75 -0.89 3.32
N ASP A 30 -18.00 -1.06 2.02
CA ASP A 30 -19.23 -1.65 1.51
C ASP A 30 -19.33 -3.13 1.89
N PHE A 31 -18.22 -3.88 1.78
CA PHE A 31 -18.14 -5.25 2.24
C PHE A 31 -18.44 -5.36 3.74
N ALA A 32 -17.83 -4.55 4.58
CA ALA A 32 -18.06 -4.55 6.02
C ALA A 32 -19.51 -4.20 6.36
N ALA A 33 -20.08 -3.18 5.72
CA ALA A 33 -21.46 -2.76 5.93
C ALA A 33 -22.45 -3.90 5.61
N VAL A 34 -22.27 -4.54 4.45
CA VAL A 34 -23.14 -5.67 4.03
C VAL A 34 -23.02 -6.84 5.00
N VAL A 35 -21.80 -7.18 5.43
CA VAL A 35 -21.60 -8.30 6.38
C VAL A 35 -22.19 -7.97 7.75
N ILE A 36 -22.02 -6.75 8.26
CA ILE A 36 -22.61 -6.32 9.54
C ILE A 36 -24.13 -6.38 9.50
N ILE A 37 -24.74 -5.86 8.44
CA ILE A 37 -26.20 -5.91 8.26
C ILE A 37 -26.67 -7.36 8.20
N ASN A 38 -26.01 -8.21 7.41
CA ASN A 38 -26.35 -9.64 7.33
C ASN A 38 -26.23 -10.35 8.68
N LEU A 39 -25.19 -10.07 9.45
CA LEU A 39 -25.02 -10.63 10.79
C LEU A 39 -26.12 -10.16 11.76
N ALA A 40 -26.50 -8.89 11.68
CA ALA A 40 -27.60 -8.33 12.50
C ALA A 40 -28.94 -8.99 12.16
N VAL A 41 -29.26 -9.10 10.86
CA VAL A 41 -30.49 -9.76 10.39
C VAL A 41 -30.49 -11.25 10.76
N SER A 42 -29.36 -11.93 10.56
CA SER A 42 -29.19 -13.35 10.93
C SER A 42 -29.38 -13.58 12.43
N LEU A 43 -28.85 -12.66 13.26
CA LEU A 43 -29.04 -12.71 14.71
C LEU A 43 -30.53 -12.56 15.07
N PHE A 44 -31.22 -11.60 14.45
CA PHE A 44 -32.66 -11.40 14.64
C PHE A 44 -33.46 -12.64 14.27
N ILE A 45 -33.18 -13.23 13.11
CA ILE A 45 -33.79 -14.47 12.65
C ILE A 45 -33.53 -15.61 13.65
N ALA A 46 -32.30 -15.78 14.10
CA ALA A 46 -31.91 -16.85 15.02
C ALA A 46 -32.59 -16.73 16.40
N LEU A 47 -32.81 -15.50 16.88
CA LEU A 47 -33.40 -15.28 18.19
C LEU A 47 -34.93 -15.30 18.20
N PHE A 48 -35.60 -14.84 17.13
CA PHE A 48 -37.03 -14.67 17.10
C PHE A 48 -37.72 -15.64 16.13
N LEU A 49 -37.26 -15.75 14.88
CA LEU A 49 -37.96 -16.52 13.86
C LEU A 49 -37.75 -18.04 14.02
N VAL A 50 -36.51 -18.47 14.28
CA VAL A 50 -36.18 -19.90 14.39
C VAL A 50 -36.89 -20.56 15.57
N PRO A 51 -36.93 -20.01 16.81
CA PRO A 51 -37.71 -20.58 17.90
C PRO A 51 -39.21 -20.64 17.60
N ALA A 52 -39.78 -19.59 17.00
CA ALA A 52 -41.20 -19.55 16.64
C ALA A 52 -41.54 -20.59 15.57
N LEU A 53 -40.65 -20.82 14.57
CA LEU A 53 -40.85 -21.86 13.57
C LEU A 53 -40.75 -23.26 14.16
N ILE A 54 -39.80 -23.53 15.07
CA ILE A 54 -39.64 -24.83 15.72
C ILE A 54 -40.91 -25.16 16.53
N ASP A 55 -41.45 -24.20 17.26
CA ASP A 55 -42.69 -24.35 18.04
C ASP A 55 -43.86 -24.64 17.12
N LYS A 56 -44.04 -23.85 16.06
CA LYS A 56 -45.15 -24.02 15.09
C LYS A 56 -45.06 -25.35 14.29
N MET A 57 -43.83 -25.82 14.01
CA MET A 57 -43.61 -27.07 13.28
C MET A 57 -43.73 -28.32 14.14
N ASN A 58 -44.01 -28.21 15.44
CA ASN A 58 -44.15 -29.34 16.39
C ASN A 58 -42.98 -30.35 16.27
N LEU A 59 -41.79 -29.86 16.04
CA LEU A 59 -40.57 -30.68 15.98
C LEU A 59 -40.16 -31.11 17.39
N HIS A 60 -41.08 -31.83 18.11
CA HIS A 60 -40.66 -32.49 19.34
C HIS A 60 -39.64 -33.57 19.02
N PRO A 61 -38.52 -33.66 19.78
CA PRO A 61 -37.66 -34.81 19.64
C PRO A 61 -38.52 -36.02 19.92
N LYS A 62 -38.67 -36.93 18.93
CA LYS A 62 -39.30 -38.22 19.18
C LYS A 62 -38.64 -38.83 20.37
N GLU A 63 -39.31 -38.79 21.51
CA GLU A 63 -38.94 -39.65 22.65
C GLU A 63 -38.69 -41.01 22.05
N ALA A 64 -37.62 -41.64 22.44
CA ALA A 64 -37.29 -42.98 22.01
C ALA A 64 -38.41 -43.91 22.45
N ALA A 65 -39.50 -43.92 21.69
CA ALA A 65 -40.58 -44.84 21.89
C ALA A 65 -39.99 -46.23 21.71
N SER A 66 -40.03 -46.93 22.81
CA SER A 66 -39.75 -48.33 22.96
C SER A 66 -40.14 -49.13 21.71
N SER A 67 -39.17 -49.74 21.10
CA SER A 67 -39.15 -50.98 20.37
C SER A 67 -40.50 -51.47 19.74
N SER A 68 -40.73 -51.07 18.50
CA SER A 68 -41.31 -51.98 17.56
C SER A 68 -40.30 -52.27 16.42
N PRO A 69 -40.13 -53.51 15.97
CA PRO A 69 -39.15 -53.85 14.96
C PRO A 69 -39.66 -53.38 13.60
N LYS A 70 -39.43 -52.10 13.25
CA LYS A 70 -39.68 -51.60 11.87
C LYS A 70 -38.70 -52.23 10.91
N ALA A 71 -39.24 -52.79 9.83
CA ALA A 71 -38.53 -53.38 8.72
C ALA A 71 -37.19 -52.71 8.42
N ARG A 72 -36.11 -53.44 8.60
CA ARG A 72 -34.74 -53.03 8.31
C ARG A 72 -34.64 -52.80 6.82
N SER A 73 -34.58 -51.59 6.33
CA SER A 73 -34.32 -51.25 4.94
C SER A 73 -33.13 -52.04 4.44
N HIS A 74 -33.28 -52.79 3.35
CA HIS A 74 -32.28 -53.67 2.70
C HIS A 74 -30.95 -52.92 2.40
N TRP A 75 -31.01 -51.61 2.21
CA TRP A 75 -29.87 -50.74 1.97
C TRP A 75 -28.91 -50.64 3.17
N LYS A 76 -29.42 -50.86 4.40
CA LYS A 76 -28.63 -50.79 5.64
C LYS A 76 -27.76 -52.02 5.90
N GLN A 77 -27.95 -53.06 5.11
CA GLN A 77 -27.22 -54.35 5.23
C GLN A 77 -26.17 -54.57 4.15
N HIS A 78 -25.98 -53.61 3.22
CA HIS A 78 -24.97 -53.72 2.18
C HIS A 78 -23.58 -53.92 2.80
N PRO A 79 -22.78 -54.90 2.34
CA PRO A 79 -21.49 -55.26 2.95
C PRO A 79 -20.47 -54.11 2.98
N VAL A 80 -20.58 -53.15 2.04
CA VAL A 80 -19.73 -51.94 1.97
C VAL A 80 -20.19 -50.85 2.93
N VAL A 81 -21.49 -50.74 3.22
CA VAL A 81 -22.06 -49.68 4.09
C VAL A 81 -21.91 -49.99 5.58
N ARG A 82 -21.90 -51.30 5.91
CA ARG A 82 -21.81 -51.80 7.29
C ARG A 82 -20.50 -51.42 7.99
N PRO A 83 -19.29 -51.60 7.40
CA PRO A 83 -18.02 -51.19 8.02
C PRO A 83 -17.92 -49.66 8.15
N ILE A 84 -18.35 -48.93 7.14
CA ILE A 84 -18.33 -47.45 7.16
C ILE A 84 -19.23 -46.92 8.27
N ARG A 85 -20.43 -47.49 8.43
CA ARG A 85 -21.36 -47.09 9.49
C ARG A 85 -20.84 -47.46 10.89
N SER A 86 -20.26 -48.63 11.06
CA SER A 86 -19.66 -49.06 12.33
C SER A 86 -18.44 -48.17 12.69
N PHE A 87 -17.67 -47.75 11.71
CA PHE A 87 -16.57 -46.82 11.87
C PHE A 87 -17.08 -45.44 12.30
N ILE A 88 -18.12 -44.90 11.60
CA ILE A 88 -18.74 -43.62 11.92
C ILE A 88 -19.33 -43.61 13.35
N HIS A 89 -19.91 -44.72 13.83
CA HIS A 89 -20.44 -44.79 15.20
C HIS A 89 -19.36 -45.01 16.27
N ARG A 90 -18.25 -45.71 15.94
CA ARG A 90 -17.18 -46.00 16.92
C ARG A 90 -16.14 -44.90 16.94
N PHE A 91 -15.95 -44.19 15.85
CA PHE A 91 -14.96 -43.11 15.72
C PHE A 91 -15.08 -42.04 16.79
N PRO A 92 -16.28 -41.50 17.13
CA PRO A 92 -16.40 -40.49 18.19
C PRO A 92 -15.97 -40.99 19.56
N VAL A 93 -16.20 -42.27 19.87
CA VAL A 93 -15.83 -42.87 21.16
C VAL A 93 -14.31 -43.04 21.27
N TYR A 94 -13.68 -43.59 20.24
CA TYR A 94 -12.20 -43.72 20.15
C TYR A 94 -11.53 -42.35 20.18
N PHE A 95 -12.08 -41.42 19.39
CA PHE A 95 -11.57 -40.07 19.35
C PHE A 95 -11.68 -39.35 20.69
N SER A 96 -12.80 -39.47 21.39
CA SER A 96 -12.98 -38.90 22.73
C SER A 96 -11.99 -39.48 23.75
N HIS A 97 -11.69 -40.77 23.66
CA HIS A 97 -10.70 -41.43 24.54
C HIS A 97 -9.28 -40.94 24.25
N TYR A 98 -8.88 -40.89 22.96
CA TYR A 98 -7.60 -40.36 22.54
C TYR A 98 -7.46 -38.87 22.91
N TYR A 99 -8.49 -38.10 22.66
CA TYR A 99 -8.50 -36.66 22.99
C TYR A 99 -8.39 -36.40 24.48
N ARG A 100 -9.00 -37.25 25.29
CA ARG A 100 -8.84 -37.18 26.75
C ARG A 100 -7.40 -37.44 27.18
N ALA A 101 -6.74 -38.42 26.61
CA ALA A 101 -5.33 -38.72 26.91
C ALA A 101 -4.43 -37.53 26.46
N GLN A 102 -4.71 -36.99 25.30
CA GLN A 102 -4.02 -35.83 24.74
C GLN A 102 -4.18 -34.59 25.65
N ILE A 103 -5.40 -34.26 26.09
CA ILE A 103 -5.63 -33.14 27.01
C ILE A 103 -4.84 -33.32 28.33
N ARG A 104 -4.81 -34.53 28.89
CA ARG A 104 -4.02 -34.81 30.10
C ARG A 104 -2.53 -34.57 29.83
N PHE A 105 -1.99 -35.09 28.73
CA PHE A 105 -0.61 -34.88 28.36
C PHE A 105 -0.29 -33.38 28.22
N LEU A 106 -1.08 -32.64 27.44
CA LEU A 106 -0.90 -31.22 27.24
C LEU A 106 -1.04 -30.40 28.52
N CYS A 107 -1.97 -30.77 29.41
CA CYS A 107 -2.12 -30.13 30.72
C CYS A 107 -0.93 -30.37 31.63
N ASN A 108 -0.24 -31.51 31.54
CA ASN A 108 1.00 -31.76 32.29
C ASN A 108 2.18 -30.95 31.76
N TRP A 109 2.26 -30.74 30.45
CA TRP A 109 3.36 -30.05 29.75
C TRP A 109 2.99 -28.64 29.25
N LYS A 110 2.12 -27.93 30.03
CA LYS A 110 1.62 -26.60 29.62
C LYS A 110 2.69 -25.60 29.22
N LYS A 111 3.77 -25.51 30.01
CA LYS A 111 4.87 -24.58 29.75
C LYS A 111 5.56 -24.88 28.43
N LEU A 112 5.78 -26.17 28.14
CA LEU A 112 6.39 -26.62 26.89
C LEU A 112 5.46 -26.33 25.68
N ALA A 113 4.15 -26.62 25.84
CA ALA A 113 3.19 -26.34 24.77
C ALA A 113 3.06 -24.83 24.48
N CYS A 114 3.07 -23.98 25.51
CA CYS A 114 3.11 -22.52 25.31
C CYS A 114 4.42 -22.07 24.65
N LEU A 115 5.56 -22.66 25.04
CA LEU A 115 6.85 -22.36 24.40
C LEU A 115 6.85 -22.73 22.92
N ILE A 116 6.34 -23.91 22.58
CA ILE A 116 6.21 -24.35 21.17
C ILE A 116 5.32 -23.40 20.39
N LEU A 117 4.23 -22.91 20.97
CA LEU A 117 3.35 -21.95 20.32
C LEU A 117 4.05 -20.63 20.02
N VAL A 118 4.75 -20.08 21.03
CA VAL A 118 5.51 -18.83 20.89
C VAL A 118 6.59 -18.99 19.82
N LEU A 119 7.30 -20.12 19.80
CA LEU A 119 8.30 -20.40 18.78
C LEU A 119 7.68 -20.62 17.40
N ALA A 120 6.52 -21.24 17.31
CA ALA A 120 5.82 -21.43 16.03
C ALA A 120 5.32 -20.09 15.44
N PHE A 121 4.77 -19.22 16.27
CA PHE A 121 4.39 -17.87 15.86
C PHE A 121 5.64 -17.04 15.53
N GLY A 122 6.61 -17.04 16.42
CA GLY A 122 7.85 -16.30 16.34
C GLY A 122 7.86 -15.01 17.15
N LEU A 123 9.04 -14.67 17.65
CA LEU A 123 9.30 -13.42 18.34
C LEU A 123 9.89 -12.42 17.35
N PRO A 124 9.51 -11.13 17.40
CA PRO A 124 9.97 -10.10 16.45
C PRO A 124 11.41 -9.61 16.74
N ILE A 125 12.30 -10.49 17.21
CA ILE A 125 13.70 -10.16 17.55
C ILE A 125 14.46 -9.68 16.33
N PHE A 126 14.15 -10.21 15.15
CA PHE A 126 14.76 -9.81 13.88
C PHE A 126 14.42 -8.36 13.46
N LEU A 127 13.40 -7.73 14.06
CA LEU A 127 13.03 -6.32 13.83
C LEU A 127 13.81 -5.36 14.76
N LEU A 128 14.60 -5.86 15.70
CA LEU A 128 15.38 -5.01 16.58
C LEU A 128 16.44 -4.25 15.76
N PRO A 129 16.51 -2.91 15.90
CA PRO A 129 17.47 -2.09 15.15
C PRO A 129 18.91 -2.45 15.55
N GLU A 130 19.83 -2.37 14.59
CA GLU A 130 21.25 -2.63 14.85
C GLU A 130 21.88 -1.57 15.75
N LYS A 131 21.32 -0.37 15.74
CA LYS A 131 21.75 0.75 16.57
C LYS A 131 20.56 1.63 16.91
N ILE A 132 20.40 1.97 18.17
CA ILE A 132 19.39 2.93 18.63
C ILE A 132 20.06 4.30 18.69
N GLU A 133 19.62 5.24 17.85
CA GLU A 133 20.01 6.65 17.92
C GLU A 133 18.92 7.41 18.71
N PRO A 134 19.30 8.08 19.81
CA PRO A 134 18.33 8.83 20.60
C PRO A 134 17.78 10.03 19.80
N GLU A 135 16.48 10.13 19.67
CA GLU A 135 15.80 11.24 18.96
C GLU A 135 15.74 12.56 19.75
N GLU A 136 15.88 12.52 21.08
CA GLU A 136 15.76 13.69 21.95
C GLU A 136 17.03 13.92 22.77
N LYS A 137 17.41 15.21 22.92
CA LYS A 137 18.56 15.62 23.75
C LYS A 137 18.33 15.48 25.27
N ASP A 138 17.09 15.34 25.72
CA ASP A 138 16.71 15.27 27.14
C ASP A 138 16.29 13.84 27.58
N LEU A 139 17.13 12.86 27.25
CA LEU A 139 16.95 11.51 27.77
C LEU A 139 17.33 11.43 29.23
N SER A 140 16.52 10.74 30.03
CA SER A 140 16.86 10.38 31.40
C SER A 140 18.21 9.66 31.44
N ALA A 141 19.03 9.91 32.47
CA ALA A 141 20.33 9.25 32.65
C ALA A 141 20.22 7.70 32.64
N ARG A 142 19.09 7.13 33.01
CA ARG A 142 18.77 5.70 32.91
C ARG A 142 18.62 5.23 31.45
N ASP A 143 17.92 5.99 30.62
CA ASP A 143 17.62 5.60 29.24
C ASP A 143 18.87 5.70 28.36
N SER A 144 19.72 6.70 28.61
CA SER A 144 21.02 6.84 27.94
C SER A 144 21.96 5.66 28.24
N LEU A 145 21.98 5.15 29.49
CA LEU A 145 22.76 3.99 29.89
C LEU A 145 22.26 2.68 29.24
N TRP A 146 20.93 2.50 29.12
CA TRP A 146 20.35 1.34 28.46
C TRP A 146 20.66 1.36 26.96
N ILE A 147 20.50 2.50 26.29
CA ILE A 147 20.83 2.66 24.88
C ILE A 147 22.31 2.40 24.61
N ALA A 148 23.20 2.95 25.46
CA ALA A 148 24.64 2.71 25.34
C ALA A 148 24.99 1.22 25.49
N ARG A 149 24.43 0.53 26.49
CA ARG A 149 24.62 -0.91 26.70
C ARG A 149 24.06 -1.76 25.55
N TYR A 150 22.88 -1.40 25.04
CA TYR A 150 22.30 -2.07 23.88
C TYR A 150 23.20 -1.92 22.65
N ASN A 151 23.63 -0.69 22.35
CA ASN A 151 24.49 -0.42 21.21
C ASN A 151 25.85 -1.11 21.31
N GLU A 152 26.43 -1.17 22.53
CA GLU A 152 27.67 -1.91 22.79
C GLU A 152 27.49 -3.41 22.56
N PHE A 153 26.38 -3.98 23.06
CA PHE A 153 26.05 -5.40 22.87
C PHE A 153 25.76 -5.73 21.40
N ALA A 154 24.98 -4.90 20.74
CA ALA A 154 24.61 -5.09 19.33
C ALA A 154 25.80 -4.92 18.36
N ALA A 155 26.79 -4.10 18.74
CA ALA A 155 28.01 -3.87 17.94
C ALA A 155 29.05 -5.00 18.03
N LYS A 156 28.91 -5.94 19.00
CA LYS A 156 29.84 -7.08 19.13
C LYS A 156 29.77 -7.96 17.88
N GLY A 157 30.87 -8.16 17.18
CA GLY A 157 30.94 -8.95 15.94
C GLY A 157 30.39 -10.36 16.08
N ILE A 158 30.68 -11.04 17.21
CA ILE A 158 30.13 -12.38 17.53
C ILE A 158 28.60 -12.37 17.59
N TRP A 159 27.98 -11.31 18.14
CA TRP A 159 26.52 -11.18 18.17
C TRP A 159 25.97 -11.02 16.76
N LYS A 160 26.53 -10.11 15.97
CA LYS A 160 26.04 -9.76 14.63
C LYS A 160 26.21 -10.90 13.61
N GLU A 161 27.38 -11.54 13.61
CA GLU A 161 27.73 -12.52 12.58
C GLU A 161 27.29 -13.95 12.90
N THR A 162 27.32 -14.34 14.18
CA THR A 162 27.08 -15.74 14.57
C THR A 162 25.78 -15.92 15.34
N ILE A 163 25.53 -15.12 16.40
CA ILE A 163 24.42 -15.35 17.31
C ILE A 163 23.10 -14.86 16.73
N LYS A 164 23.05 -13.63 16.20
CA LYS A 164 21.82 -13.02 15.66
C LYS A 164 21.19 -13.89 14.56
N PRO A 165 21.89 -14.41 13.55
CA PRO A 165 21.28 -15.26 12.52
C PRO A 165 20.70 -16.57 13.05
N ILE A 166 21.35 -17.16 14.08
CA ILE A 166 20.86 -18.40 14.71
C ILE A 166 19.61 -18.12 15.56
N VAL A 167 19.64 -17.04 16.35
CA VAL A 167 18.53 -16.59 17.18
C VAL A 167 17.34 -16.21 16.29
N ASP A 168 17.57 -15.47 15.21
CA ASP A 168 16.52 -15.10 14.25
C ASP A 168 15.91 -16.33 13.56
N LYS A 169 16.69 -17.34 13.24
CA LYS A 169 16.19 -18.59 12.67
C LYS A 169 15.38 -19.42 13.66
N SER A 170 15.82 -19.52 14.90
CA SER A 170 15.18 -20.39 15.91
C SER A 170 14.00 -19.74 16.60
N LEU A 171 14.07 -18.43 16.91
CA LEU A 171 13.02 -17.70 17.63
C LEU A 171 12.07 -16.91 16.71
N GLY A 172 12.44 -16.66 15.45
CA GLY A 172 11.63 -15.86 14.52
C GLY A 172 10.40 -16.56 13.97
N GLY A 173 10.30 -17.88 14.06
CA GLY A 173 9.12 -18.68 13.69
C GLY A 173 8.53 -18.35 12.31
N THR A 174 7.21 -18.47 12.20
CA THR A 174 6.45 -18.16 10.97
C THR A 174 6.38 -16.67 10.69
N LEU A 175 6.42 -15.82 11.73
CA LEU A 175 6.43 -14.37 11.59
C LEU A 175 7.66 -13.89 10.81
N ARG A 176 8.83 -14.46 11.07
CA ARG A 176 10.05 -14.13 10.32
C ARG A 176 9.95 -14.53 8.85
N LEU A 177 9.42 -15.73 8.58
CA LEU A 177 9.21 -16.20 7.21
C LEU A 177 8.28 -15.24 6.46
N PHE A 178 7.23 -14.81 7.12
CA PHE A 178 6.30 -13.85 6.56
C PHE A 178 6.97 -12.50 6.28
N VAL A 179 7.63 -11.87 7.24
CA VAL A 179 8.22 -10.53 7.08
C VAL A 179 9.36 -10.52 6.05
N HIS A 180 10.23 -11.53 6.02
CA HIS A 180 11.35 -11.55 5.07
C HIS A 180 11.02 -12.09 3.68
N LYS A 181 9.98 -12.90 3.53
CA LYS A 181 9.68 -13.60 2.28
C LYS A 181 8.37 -13.18 1.62
N VAL A 182 7.50 -12.49 2.37
CA VAL A 182 6.22 -12.01 1.88
C VAL A 182 6.28 -10.49 1.78
N TYR A 183 6.12 -9.98 0.56
CA TYR A 183 6.06 -8.55 0.32
C TYR A 183 4.68 -7.99 0.69
N GLU A 184 4.66 -6.87 1.41
CA GLU A 184 3.50 -5.99 1.39
C GLU A 184 3.41 -5.40 -0.02
N GLY A 185 2.57 -6.01 -0.85
CA GLY A 185 2.36 -5.54 -2.23
C GLY A 185 1.65 -4.20 -2.24
N SER A 186 2.05 -3.32 -3.16
CA SER A 186 1.29 -2.13 -3.50
C SER A 186 -0.04 -2.55 -4.13
N TYR A 187 -1.08 -1.76 -3.94
CA TYR A 187 -2.48 -1.96 -4.36
C TYR A 187 -2.71 -2.32 -5.84
N PHE A 188 -1.74 -2.11 -6.67
CA PHE A 188 -1.80 -2.20 -8.11
C PHE A 188 -0.80 -3.20 -8.68
N THR A 189 -0.61 -4.36 -8.05
CA THR A 189 -0.25 -5.51 -8.87
C THR A 189 -1.52 -5.99 -9.57
N ARG A 190 -1.97 -5.22 -10.57
CA ARG A 190 -2.63 -5.83 -11.70
C ARG A 190 -1.78 -7.02 -12.13
N ASN A 191 -2.39 -8.08 -12.65
CA ASN A 191 -1.71 -8.96 -13.60
C ASN A 191 -1.32 -8.09 -14.82
N GLU A 192 -0.42 -7.15 -14.59
CA GLU A 192 0.07 -6.28 -15.64
C GLU A 192 0.91 -7.17 -16.54
N GLU A 193 0.53 -7.16 -17.81
CA GLU A 193 1.40 -7.65 -18.86
C GLU A 193 2.78 -7.08 -18.60
N THR A 194 3.81 -7.88 -18.72
CA THR A 194 5.19 -7.42 -18.55
C THR A 194 5.46 -6.35 -19.60
N VAL A 195 5.65 -5.10 -19.17
CA VAL A 195 5.89 -3.97 -20.04
C VAL A 195 7.30 -3.45 -19.80
N LEU A 196 8.08 -3.33 -20.86
CA LEU A 196 9.36 -2.62 -20.82
C LEU A 196 9.14 -1.18 -21.24
N SER A 197 9.30 -0.26 -20.32
CA SER A 197 9.15 1.17 -20.56
C SER A 197 10.52 1.80 -20.85
N ILE A 198 10.63 2.46 -22.00
CA ILE A 198 11.81 3.18 -22.45
C ILE A 198 11.43 4.66 -22.47
N SER A 199 12.13 5.50 -21.77
CA SER A 199 11.96 6.95 -21.86
C SER A 199 13.15 7.58 -22.52
N ALA A 200 12.89 8.62 -23.28
CA ALA A 200 13.91 9.47 -23.86
C ALA A 200 13.66 10.92 -23.45
N SER A 201 14.73 11.63 -23.13
CA SER A 201 14.64 13.05 -22.86
C SER A 201 15.78 13.82 -23.48
N MET A 202 15.47 15.00 -24.00
CA MET A 202 16.43 15.87 -24.70
C MET A 202 16.62 17.19 -23.94
N PRO A 203 17.75 17.89 -24.13
CA PRO A 203 18.01 19.17 -23.47
C PRO A 203 17.07 20.28 -23.96
N ASN A 204 17.07 21.41 -23.25
CA ASN A 204 16.31 22.59 -23.64
C ASN A 204 16.78 23.13 -25.01
N GLY A 205 15.84 23.57 -25.83
CA GLY A 205 16.11 24.12 -27.17
C GLY A 205 16.02 23.10 -28.29
N THR A 206 15.77 21.81 -27.98
CA THR A 206 15.51 20.81 -29.03
C THR A 206 14.13 20.99 -29.65
N THR A 207 14.03 20.61 -30.93
CA THR A 207 12.77 20.65 -31.69
C THR A 207 12.03 19.32 -31.61
N LEU A 208 10.71 19.35 -31.88
CA LEU A 208 9.90 18.14 -31.90
C LEU A 208 10.40 17.15 -32.99
N ASP A 209 10.87 17.68 -34.13
CA ASP A 209 11.43 16.88 -35.23
C ASP A 209 12.71 16.14 -34.79
N GLN A 210 13.57 16.77 -33.98
CA GLN A 210 14.76 16.12 -33.44
C GLN A 210 14.39 14.98 -32.47
N MET A 211 13.40 15.20 -31.58
CA MET A 211 12.90 14.15 -30.73
C MET A 211 12.29 12.99 -31.51
N ASN A 212 11.45 13.30 -32.52
CA ASN A 212 10.84 12.30 -33.37
C ASN A 212 11.91 11.50 -34.16
N HIS A 213 12.94 12.16 -34.64
CA HIS A 213 14.04 11.48 -35.33
C HIS A 213 14.83 10.54 -34.43
N LEU A 214 15.03 10.93 -33.17
CA LEU A 214 15.70 10.09 -32.14
C LEU A 214 14.86 8.86 -31.84
N ILE A 215 13.56 9.05 -31.63
CA ILE A 215 12.61 7.98 -31.30
C ILE A 215 12.45 7.01 -32.46
N ASN A 216 12.31 7.48 -33.72
CA ASN A 216 12.19 6.62 -34.89
C ASN A 216 13.38 5.66 -35.06
N ARG A 217 14.59 6.07 -34.66
CA ARG A 217 15.77 5.19 -34.66
C ARG A 217 15.66 4.06 -33.61
N MET A 218 15.06 4.33 -32.47
CA MET A 218 14.80 3.28 -31.45
C MET A 218 13.66 2.38 -31.90
N GLU A 219 12.59 2.91 -32.47
CA GLU A 219 11.48 2.13 -33.04
C GLU A 219 11.94 1.19 -34.15
N ALA A 220 12.76 1.68 -35.07
CA ALA A 220 13.37 0.85 -36.11
C ALA A 220 14.20 -0.30 -35.54
N TYR A 221 14.89 -0.08 -34.41
CA TYR A 221 15.59 -1.13 -33.71
C TYR A 221 14.64 -2.13 -33.05
N LEU A 222 13.60 -1.65 -32.37
CA LEU A 222 12.62 -2.52 -31.71
C LEU A 222 11.82 -3.37 -32.70
N SER A 223 11.53 -2.85 -33.88
CA SER A 223 10.80 -3.56 -34.96
C SER A 223 11.53 -4.80 -35.49
N THR A 224 12.83 -4.93 -35.24
CA THR A 224 13.61 -6.11 -35.63
C THR A 224 13.31 -7.37 -34.82
N TYR A 225 12.63 -7.23 -33.66
CA TYR A 225 12.36 -8.34 -32.75
C TYR A 225 10.94 -8.89 -32.94
N LYS A 226 10.81 -10.14 -33.33
CA LYS A 226 9.52 -10.82 -33.52
C LYS A 226 8.82 -11.20 -32.21
N GLU A 227 9.55 -11.23 -31.12
CA GLU A 227 9.07 -11.53 -29.77
C GLU A 227 8.29 -10.36 -29.14
N ILE A 228 8.38 -9.17 -29.75
CA ILE A 228 7.58 -8.00 -29.39
C ILE A 228 6.22 -8.14 -30.07
N ARG A 229 5.15 -8.11 -29.27
CA ARG A 229 3.77 -8.10 -29.80
C ARG A 229 3.44 -6.75 -30.42
N GLN A 230 3.72 -5.67 -29.68
CA GLN A 230 3.54 -4.29 -30.10
C GLN A 230 4.38 -3.37 -29.22
N PHE A 231 4.68 -2.20 -29.71
CA PHE A 231 5.16 -1.10 -28.89
C PHE A 231 4.28 0.13 -29.14
N GLN A 232 4.12 0.95 -28.09
CA GLN A 232 3.36 2.19 -28.15
C GLN A 232 4.29 3.34 -27.80
N THR A 233 4.41 4.26 -28.73
CA THR A 233 5.23 5.46 -28.58
C THR A 233 4.36 6.67 -28.27
N SER A 234 4.79 7.46 -27.30
CA SER A 234 4.16 8.73 -26.93
C SER A 234 5.24 9.81 -26.86
N ILE A 235 5.15 10.79 -27.76
CA ILE A 235 6.00 11.98 -27.73
C ILE A 235 5.20 13.10 -27.09
N TYR A 236 5.50 13.41 -25.82
CA TYR A 236 4.75 14.40 -25.05
C TYR A 236 5.08 15.84 -25.48
N ASN A 237 6.35 16.08 -25.77
CA ASN A 237 6.85 17.36 -26.21
C ASN A 237 8.27 17.18 -26.85
N ALA A 238 8.90 18.27 -27.25
CA ALA A 238 10.24 18.24 -27.84
C ALA A 238 11.34 17.69 -26.86
N ARG A 239 11.03 17.58 -25.59
CA ARG A 239 12.00 17.18 -24.54
C ARG A 239 11.75 15.81 -23.95
N GLN A 240 10.55 15.26 -24.08
CA GLN A 240 10.15 14.01 -23.42
C GLN A 240 9.35 13.10 -24.34
N ALA A 241 9.76 11.87 -24.40
CA ALA A 241 9.05 10.81 -25.09
C ALA A 241 9.15 9.49 -24.31
N SER A 242 8.21 8.60 -24.51
CA SER A 242 8.22 7.25 -23.96
C SER A 242 7.81 6.21 -24.99
N ILE A 243 8.38 5.02 -24.88
CA ILE A 243 8.03 3.84 -25.67
C ILE A 243 7.71 2.72 -24.69
N ASN A 244 6.50 2.19 -24.73
CA ASN A 244 6.08 1.03 -23.94
C ASN A 244 6.07 -0.19 -24.85
N VAL A 245 6.88 -1.20 -24.50
CA VAL A 245 7.06 -2.42 -25.28
C VAL A 245 6.30 -3.56 -24.61
N TYR A 246 5.40 -4.19 -25.35
CA TYR A 246 4.57 -5.32 -24.95
C TYR A 246 5.06 -6.59 -25.62
N PHE A 247 5.17 -7.67 -24.86
CA PHE A 247 5.68 -8.94 -25.34
C PHE A 247 4.57 -9.88 -25.79
N THR A 248 4.94 -10.88 -26.60
CA THR A 248 4.02 -11.98 -26.89
C THR A 248 3.82 -12.85 -25.64
N ARG A 249 2.65 -13.48 -25.47
CA ARG A 249 2.31 -14.28 -24.28
C ARG A 249 3.34 -15.39 -23.97
N GLU A 250 3.98 -15.93 -24.98
CA GLU A 250 5.01 -16.98 -24.86
C GLU A 250 6.31 -16.41 -24.28
N ASN A 251 6.66 -15.17 -24.63
CA ASN A 251 7.93 -14.54 -24.28
C ASN A 251 7.83 -13.62 -23.06
N GLU A 252 6.62 -13.22 -22.65
CA GLU A 252 6.37 -12.32 -21.53
C GLU A 252 6.98 -12.81 -20.20
N ARG A 253 6.90 -14.14 -19.95
CA ARG A 253 7.45 -14.79 -18.74
C ARG A 253 8.79 -15.48 -18.96
N SER A 254 9.38 -15.32 -20.14
CA SER A 254 10.70 -15.85 -20.47
C SER A 254 11.84 -14.94 -19.99
N GLY A 255 13.08 -15.33 -20.21
CA GLY A 255 14.24 -14.44 -19.98
C GLY A 255 14.38 -13.33 -21.03
N PHE A 256 13.56 -13.34 -22.09
CA PHE A 256 13.68 -12.40 -23.22
C PHE A 256 13.48 -10.94 -22.83
N PRO A 257 12.49 -10.53 -21.99
CA PRO A 257 12.34 -9.15 -21.56
C PRO A 257 13.62 -8.56 -20.94
N TYR A 258 14.33 -9.34 -20.10
CA TYR A 258 15.59 -8.92 -19.48
C TYR A 258 16.75 -8.84 -20.50
N THR A 259 16.78 -9.76 -21.45
CA THR A 259 17.74 -9.73 -22.54
C THR A 259 17.51 -8.53 -23.45
N LEU A 260 16.25 -8.24 -23.80
CA LEU A 260 15.89 -7.07 -24.59
C LEU A 260 16.23 -5.79 -23.84
N LYS A 261 15.95 -5.69 -22.54
CA LYS A 261 16.34 -4.55 -21.72
C LYS A 261 17.83 -4.25 -21.85
N SER A 262 18.68 -5.25 -21.66
CA SER A 262 20.14 -5.07 -21.79
C SER A 262 20.56 -4.59 -23.19
N ARG A 263 19.93 -5.12 -24.24
CA ARG A 263 20.18 -4.72 -25.63
C ARG A 263 19.67 -3.30 -25.91
N VAL A 264 18.52 -2.92 -25.37
CA VAL A 264 17.96 -1.56 -25.48
C VAL A 264 18.86 -0.56 -24.77
N ILE A 265 19.39 -0.89 -23.60
CA ILE A 265 20.35 -0.04 -22.88
C ILE A 265 21.60 0.18 -23.74
N SER A 266 22.17 -0.87 -24.30
CA SER A 266 23.33 -0.76 -25.20
C SER A 266 23.02 0.09 -26.41
N LYS A 267 21.85 -0.09 -27.03
CA LYS A 267 21.41 0.70 -28.18
C LYS A 267 21.16 2.16 -27.82
N ALA A 268 20.56 2.42 -26.68
CA ALA A 268 20.33 3.77 -26.17
C ALA A 268 21.65 4.55 -25.97
N LEU A 269 22.67 3.89 -25.42
CA LEU A 269 24.00 4.47 -25.25
C LEU A 269 24.69 4.72 -26.61
N GLU A 270 24.52 3.82 -27.59
CA GLU A 270 25.03 4.01 -28.98
C GLU A 270 24.34 5.17 -29.70
N LEU A 271 23.00 5.30 -29.55
CA LEU A 271 22.23 6.35 -30.19
C LEU A 271 22.64 7.75 -29.72
N GLY A 272 22.96 7.90 -28.44
CA GLY A 272 23.27 9.19 -27.85
C GLY A 272 22.14 10.21 -28.01
N GLY A 273 22.50 11.49 -28.17
CA GLY A 273 21.59 12.59 -28.50
C GLY A 273 20.62 13.04 -27.41
N GLY A 274 20.49 12.27 -26.35
CA GLY A 274 19.62 12.55 -25.21
C GLY A 274 19.87 11.61 -24.04
N SER A 275 19.13 11.81 -22.96
CA SER A 275 19.14 10.89 -21.82
C SER A 275 18.09 9.82 -22.01
N TRP A 276 18.44 8.59 -21.67
CA TRP A 276 17.58 7.43 -21.80
C TRP A 276 17.32 6.78 -20.42
N GLY A 277 16.11 6.30 -20.24
CA GLY A 277 15.74 5.49 -19.10
C GLY A 277 15.02 4.21 -19.53
N VAL A 278 15.30 3.10 -18.87
CA VAL A 278 14.70 1.80 -19.17
C VAL A 278 14.29 1.13 -17.85
N TRP A 279 13.00 0.86 -17.69
CA TRP A 279 12.40 0.27 -16.48
C TRP A 279 11.16 -0.56 -16.82
N GLY A 280 10.43 -1.03 -15.79
CA GLY A 280 9.17 -1.78 -15.96
C GLY A 280 9.31 -3.28 -15.74
N LEU A 281 10.54 -3.82 -15.56
CA LEU A 281 10.78 -5.19 -15.14
C LEU A 281 11.02 -5.26 -13.62
N MET A 282 11.03 -6.47 -13.05
CA MET A 282 11.22 -6.67 -11.60
C MET A 282 12.64 -6.36 -11.10
N ASP A 283 13.56 -6.05 -11.97
CA ASP A 283 14.93 -5.68 -11.66
C ASP A 283 15.11 -4.16 -11.58
N GLN A 284 16.32 -3.75 -11.17
CA GLN A 284 16.67 -2.33 -11.07
C GLN A 284 16.57 -1.63 -12.44
N GLY A 285 15.86 -0.50 -12.49
CA GLY A 285 15.79 0.35 -13.67
C GLY A 285 17.16 0.91 -14.07
N PHE A 286 17.28 1.31 -15.32
CA PHE A 286 18.46 1.99 -15.86
C PHE A 286 18.09 3.43 -16.21
N SER A 287 18.98 4.39 -15.91
CA SER A 287 18.91 5.76 -16.41
C SER A 287 20.32 6.31 -16.54
N ASN A 288 20.59 6.97 -17.68
CA ASN A 288 21.80 7.75 -17.91
C ASN A 288 21.52 9.25 -17.86
N ASP A 289 20.41 9.65 -17.29
CA ASP A 289 20.07 11.06 -17.14
C ASP A 289 21.02 11.70 -16.11
N VAL A 290 21.81 12.64 -16.58
CA VAL A 290 22.77 13.43 -15.75
C VAL A 290 22.20 14.78 -15.34
N ARG A 291 20.90 15.05 -15.62
CA ARG A 291 20.26 16.28 -15.15
C ARG A 291 20.25 16.33 -13.63
N GLU A 292 20.53 17.49 -13.10
CA GLU A 292 20.45 17.73 -11.68
C GLU A 292 18.98 17.54 -11.20
N ASN A 293 18.82 16.77 -10.13
CA ASN A 293 17.52 16.66 -9.46
C ASN A 293 17.13 18.01 -8.87
N ALA A 294 15.87 18.34 -8.96
CA ALA A 294 15.34 19.57 -8.37
C ALA A 294 15.34 19.58 -6.83
N GLY A 295 15.70 18.47 -6.21
CA GLY A 295 15.86 18.30 -4.77
C GLY A 295 14.83 17.37 -4.14
N SER A 296 15.30 16.62 -3.13
CA SER A 296 14.48 15.65 -2.38
C SER A 296 13.68 16.30 -1.27
N PHE A 297 14.11 17.47 -0.80
CA PHE A 297 13.44 18.22 0.26
C PHE A 297 12.53 19.28 -0.35
N ARG A 298 11.28 19.31 0.15
CA ARG A 298 10.22 20.12 -0.41
C ARG A 298 9.48 20.88 0.70
N ILE A 299 9.22 22.16 0.45
CA ILE A 299 8.49 23.04 1.34
C ILE A 299 7.40 23.73 0.52
N GLU A 300 6.17 23.66 0.99
CA GLU A 300 5.05 24.40 0.44
C GLU A 300 4.81 25.66 1.28
N MET A 301 4.69 26.79 0.60
CA MET A 301 4.30 28.05 1.22
C MET A 301 2.97 28.51 0.65
N TYR A 302 2.11 29.02 1.51
CA TYR A 302 0.78 29.51 1.17
C TYR A 302 0.59 30.94 1.66
N GLY A 303 -0.09 31.78 0.87
CA GLY A 303 -0.38 33.16 1.20
C GLY A 303 -1.43 33.77 0.29
N TYR A 304 -1.96 34.92 0.67
CA TYR A 304 -3.03 35.62 -0.08
C TYR A 304 -2.50 36.60 -1.13
N ASN A 305 -1.27 37.09 -0.99
CA ASN A 305 -0.60 37.98 -1.93
C ASN A 305 0.61 37.26 -2.52
N TYR A 306 0.69 37.14 -3.86
CA TYR A 306 1.76 36.41 -4.54
C TYR A 306 3.13 37.09 -4.36
N ASP A 307 3.19 38.42 -4.52
CA ASP A 307 4.45 39.15 -4.44
C ASP A 307 5.06 39.10 -3.04
N GLU A 308 4.23 39.28 -2.01
CA GLU A 308 4.63 39.17 -0.63
C GLU A 308 5.00 37.73 -0.26
N LEU A 309 4.26 36.75 -0.77
CA LEU A 309 4.59 35.33 -0.58
C LEU A 309 5.96 34.98 -1.21
N TYR A 310 6.25 35.56 -2.37
CA TYR A 310 7.53 35.38 -3.06
C TYR A 310 8.69 36.01 -2.27
N GLU A 311 8.52 37.21 -1.70
CA GLU A 311 9.50 37.83 -0.82
C GLU A 311 9.82 36.95 0.42
N TRP A 312 8.78 36.37 1.03
CA TRP A 312 8.95 35.44 2.15
C TRP A 312 9.63 34.15 1.71
N ALA A 313 9.33 33.63 0.53
CA ALA A 313 10.01 32.47 -0.03
C ALA A 313 11.49 32.73 -0.29
N GLU A 314 11.86 33.94 -0.77
CA GLU A 314 13.26 34.35 -0.91
C GLU A 314 13.97 34.45 0.44
N LYS A 315 13.36 34.99 1.48
CA LYS A 315 13.93 35.03 2.84
C LYS A 315 14.17 33.62 3.38
N LEU A 316 13.25 32.69 3.14
CA LEU A 316 13.44 31.31 3.53
C LEU A 316 14.57 30.63 2.72
N ARG A 317 14.64 30.91 1.42
CA ARG A 317 15.71 30.45 0.54
C ARG A 317 17.07 30.92 1.04
N GLU A 318 17.25 32.21 1.32
CA GLU A 318 18.50 32.75 1.87
C GLU A 318 18.88 32.07 3.19
N LYS A 319 17.90 31.84 4.08
CA LYS A 319 18.12 31.15 5.35
C LYS A 319 18.57 29.70 5.14
N LEU A 320 17.97 28.97 4.20
CA LEU A 320 18.37 27.60 3.88
C LEU A 320 19.77 27.54 3.25
N LEU A 321 20.14 28.52 2.43
CA LEU A 321 21.47 28.60 1.80
C LEU A 321 22.61 28.89 2.79
N THR A 322 22.31 29.31 4.03
CA THR A 322 23.36 29.44 5.08
C THR A 322 23.97 28.08 5.46
N TYR A 323 23.28 26.98 5.17
CA TYR A 323 23.79 25.65 5.43
C TYR A 323 24.73 25.20 4.30
N ARG A 324 26.00 24.91 4.61
CA ARG A 324 27.00 24.47 3.63
C ARG A 324 26.63 23.21 2.85
N ARG A 325 25.65 22.43 3.35
CA ARG A 325 25.18 21.18 2.74
C ARG A 325 23.97 21.38 1.83
N ILE A 326 23.49 22.59 1.69
CA ILE A 326 22.43 22.99 0.74
C ILE A 326 23.11 23.92 -0.26
N LYS A 327 23.22 23.49 -1.52
CA LYS A 327 23.88 24.27 -2.57
C LYS A 327 22.93 25.22 -3.27
N GLU A 328 21.70 24.80 -3.46
CA GLU A 328 20.70 25.51 -4.24
C GLU A 328 19.31 25.28 -3.67
N VAL A 329 18.46 26.29 -3.73
CA VAL A 329 17.02 26.22 -3.40
C VAL A 329 16.26 26.83 -4.57
N LEU A 330 15.39 26.05 -5.20
CA LEU A 330 14.53 26.48 -6.29
C LEU A 330 13.17 26.90 -5.75
N ILE A 331 12.65 28.01 -6.25
CA ILE A 331 11.30 28.50 -5.93
C ILE A 331 10.45 28.36 -7.19
N ASN A 332 9.45 27.47 -7.15
CA ASN A 332 8.53 27.19 -8.23
C ASN A 332 7.08 27.23 -7.73
N SER A 333 6.12 27.26 -8.63
CA SER A 333 4.69 27.14 -8.27
C SER A 333 4.26 25.71 -8.02
N GLU A 334 4.97 24.73 -8.60
CA GLU A 334 4.75 23.30 -8.43
C GLU A 334 6.08 22.56 -8.26
N PHE A 335 6.00 21.38 -7.64
CA PHE A 335 7.16 20.53 -7.53
C PHE A 335 7.49 19.86 -8.85
N SER A 336 8.77 19.96 -9.24
CA SER A 336 9.32 19.23 -10.37
C SER A 336 10.39 18.24 -9.88
N TRP A 337 10.50 17.09 -10.56
CA TRP A 337 11.59 16.15 -10.32
C TRP A 337 12.92 16.61 -10.91
N TRP A 338 12.84 17.52 -11.89
CA TRP A 338 13.97 18.03 -12.65
C TRP A 338 14.04 19.52 -12.48
N LYS A 339 15.25 20.04 -12.55
CA LYS A 339 15.48 21.47 -12.58
C LYS A 339 15.00 22.02 -13.93
N ASP A 340 13.90 22.72 -13.91
CA ASP A 340 13.34 23.35 -15.10
C ASP A 340 13.92 24.76 -15.26
N ASP A 341 14.90 24.90 -16.14
CA ASP A 341 15.41 26.20 -16.56
C ASP A 341 14.50 26.80 -17.64
N TYR A 342 13.38 27.36 -17.23
CA TYR A 342 12.55 28.14 -18.12
C TYR A 342 13.10 29.55 -18.15
N GLN A 343 13.67 29.91 -19.27
CA GLN A 343 14.13 31.26 -19.54
C GLN A 343 13.25 31.82 -20.64
N GLU A 344 12.63 32.96 -20.36
CA GLU A 344 11.85 33.71 -21.34
C GLU A 344 12.57 34.98 -21.68
N PHE A 345 12.37 35.40 -22.94
CA PHE A 345 12.78 36.73 -23.38
C PHE A 345 11.62 37.68 -23.11
N TYR A 346 11.84 38.73 -22.36
CA TYR A 346 10.86 39.80 -22.13
C TYR A 346 11.39 41.11 -22.66
N PHE A 347 10.45 41.97 -23.04
CA PHE A 347 10.74 43.29 -23.57
C PHE A 347 10.58 44.33 -22.47
N ASN A 348 11.68 44.90 -22.02
CA ASN A 348 11.64 46.05 -21.18
C ASN A 348 11.44 47.31 -22.02
N LEU A 349 10.20 47.84 -22.06
CA LEU A 349 9.81 48.91 -22.98
C LEU A 349 10.37 50.25 -22.50
N ASN A 350 11.04 50.96 -23.40
CA ASN A 350 11.45 52.35 -23.16
C ASN A 350 10.26 53.27 -23.41
N LYS A 351 9.47 53.49 -22.35
CA LYS A 351 8.24 54.30 -22.38
C LYS A 351 8.47 55.71 -22.88
N SER A 352 9.59 56.35 -22.50
CA SER A 352 9.92 57.71 -22.94
C SER A 352 10.18 57.79 -24.45
N ARG A 353 10.91 56.81 -25.01
CA ARG A 353 11.20 56.75 -26.42
C ARG A 353 9.96 56.41 -27.25
N MET A 354 9.13 55.52 -26.76
CA MET A 354 7.87 55.17 -27.38
C MET A 354 6.90 56.35 -27.42
N ALA A 355 6.80 57.11 -26.34
CA ALA A 355 5.98 58.32 -26.30
C ALA A 355 6.48 59.40 -27.27
N GLN A 356 7.81 59.60 -27.39
CA GLN A 356 8.38 60.54 -28.37
C GLN A 356 8.11 60.10 -29.84
N ALA A 357 8.03 58.83 -30.08
CA ALA A 357 7.77 58.23 -31.39
C ALA A 357 6.26 58.13 -31.71
N ASP A 358 5.40 58.43 -30.77
CA ASP A 358 3.94 58.22 -30.82
C ASP A 358 3.56 56.76 -31.12
N ILE A 359 4.26 55.83 -30.46
CA ILE A 359 4.06 54.39 -30.63
C ILE A 359 3.45 53.81 -29.35
N LEU A 360 2.32 53.14 -29.47
CA LEU A 360 1.72 52.39 -28.38
C LEU A 360 2.34 50.97 -28.29
N PRO A 361 2.40 50.38 -27.09
CA PRO A 361 2.88 48.99 -26.94
C PRO A 361 2.16 47.99 -27.85
N ILE A 362 0.85 48.21 -28.07
CA ILE A 362 0.06 47.33 -28.94
C ILE A 362 0.52 47.39 -30.42
N ASP A 363 0.96 48.57 -30.92
CA ASP A 363 1.45 48.71 -32.28
C ASP A 363 2.79 47.98 -32.45
N LEU A 364 3.65 48.09 -31.44
CA LEU A 364 4.92 47.36 -31.40
C LEU A 364 4.68 45.83 -31.44
N PHE A 365 3.83 45.34 -30.57
CA PHE A 365 3.51 43.88 -30.55
C PHE A 365 2.79 43.41 -31.82
N ALA A 366 1.94 44.24 -32.40
CA ALA A 366 1.30 43.91 -33.67
C ALA A 366 2.32 43.79 -34.86
N SER A 367 3.38 44.62 -34.86
CA SER A 367 4.42 44.53 -35.89
C SER A 367 5.36 43.32 -35.70
N ILE A 368 5.59 42.91 -34.46
CA ILE A 368 6.47 41.78 -34.13
C ILE A 368 5.75 40.42 -34.27
N ARG A 369 4.44 40.39 -33.99
CA ARG A 369 3.64 39.16 -33.98
C ARG A 369 3.75 38.31 -35.28
N PRO A 370 3.74 38.86 -36.49
CA PRO A 370 3.89 38.08 -37.71
C PRO A 370 5.27 37.40 -37.85
N VAL A 371 6.29 37.99 -37.23
CA VAL A 371 7.66 37.45 -37.27
C VAL A 371 7.80 36.25 -36.34
N PHE A 372 7.13 36.22 -35.19
CA PHE A 372 7.12 35.12 -34.25
C PHE A 372 6.04 34.07 -34.52
N GLY A 373 5.04 34.36 -35.32
CA GLY A 373 4.00 33.45 -35.70
C GLY A 373 4.54 32.36 -36.61
N LYS A 374 4.95 31.22 -36.02
CA LYS A 374 5.53 30.12 -36.81
C LYS A 374 4.57 29.53 -37.86
N ASP A 375 3.29 29.50 -37.59
CA ASP A 375 2.32 28.85 -38.47
C ASP A 375 1.03 29.67 -38.51
N ILE A 376 0.89 30.52 -39.48
CA ILE A 376 -0.35 31.28 -39.71
C ILE A 376 -1.38 30.31 -40.31
N TYR A 377 -2.47 30.08 -39.62
CA TYR A 377 -3.59 29.30 -40.12
C TYR A 377 -4.18 30.01 -41.37
N ALA A 378 -4.07 29.37 -42.54
CA ALA A 378 -4.54 29.92 -43.82
C ALA A 378 -5.89 29.36 -44.24
N GLY A 379 -6.40 28.32 -43.57
CA GLY A 379 -7.67 27.68 -43.89
C GLY A 379 -7.62 26.16 -43.78
N THR A 380 -8.66 25.50 -44.25
CA THR A 380 -8.74 24.04 -44.36
C THR A 380 -8.94 23.62 -45.80
N ILE A 381 -8.37 22.50 -46.17
CA ILE A 381 -8.57 21.85 -47.48
C ILE A 381 -9.04 20.41 -47.19
N VAL A 382 -9.90 19.90 -48.06
CA VAL A 382 -10.31 18.51 -48.03
C VAL A 382 -9.47 17.72 -49.01
N VAL A 383 -8.68 16.78 -48.52
CA VAL A 383 -7.83 15.88 -49.31
C VAL A 383 -8.23 14.45 -48.91
N ASP A 384 -8.55 13.60 -49.87
CA ASP A 384 -8.94 12.20 -49.66
C ASP A 384 -10.03 11.99 -48.59
N ASN A 385 -11.03 12.88 -48.58
CA ASN A 385 -12.16 12.88 -47.63
C ASN A 385 -11.79 13.23 -46.16
N GLU A 386 -10.55 13.66 -45.91
CA GLU A 386 -10.07 14.19 -44.62
C GLU A 386 -9.87 15.69 -44.69
N THR A 387 -10.14 16.38 -43.57
CA THR A 387 -9.98 17.84 -43.49
C THR A 387 -8.60 18.17 -42.99
N GLU A 388 -7.76 18.65 -43.88
CA GLU A 388 -6.40 19.09 -43.62
C GLU A 388 -6.32 20.60 -43.32
N LYS A 389 -5.51 20.98 -42.32
CA LYS A 389 -5.27 22.38 -41.96
C LYS A 389 -4.13 22.96 -42.77
N LEU A 390 -4.41 24.01 -43.57
CA LEU A 390 -3.39 24.76 -44.26
C LEU A 390 -2.65 25.70 -43.30
N LYS A 391 -1.33 25.55 -43.25
CA LYS A 391 -0.44 26.43 -42.51
C LYS A 391 0.49 27.17 -43.45
N LEU A 392 0.51 28.49 -43.30
CA LEU A 392 1.44 29.35 -44.03
C LEU A 392 2.67 29.60 -43.18
N SER A 393 3.85 29.22 -43.62
CA SER A 393 5.12 29.51 -42.95
C SER A 393 6.08 30.21 -43.91
N SER A 394 6.80 31.23 -43.43
CA SER A 394 7.86 31.87 -44.19
C SER A 394 9.17 31.11 -44.06
N ARG A 395 9.87 30.91 -45.19
CA ARG A 395 11.23 30.35 -45.17
C ARG A 395 12.19 31.21 -44.35
N GLN A 396 12.06 32.53 -44.44
CA GLN A 396 12.89 33.48 -43.70
C GLN A 396 12.63 33.48 -42.21
N SER A 397 11.44 33.09 -41.74
CA SER A 397 11.15 33.02 -40.30
C SER A 397 11.93 31.91 -39.58
N LYS A 398 12.49 30.95 -40.31
CA LYS A 398 13.34 29.89 -39.75
C LYS A 398 14.77 30.36 -39.46
N GLU A 399 15.20 31.41 -40.13
CA GLU A 399 16.54 31.99 -40.01
C GLU A 399 16.56 33.25 -39.14
N PHE A 400 15.38 33.66 -38.64
CA PHE A 400 15.22 34.85 -37.81
C PHE A 400 15.64 34.58 -36.36
N ASP A 401 16.72 35.18 -35.93
CA ASP A 401 17.28 35.08 -34.58
C ASP A 401 17.01 36.32 -33.73
N ILE A 402 17.43 36.29 -32.47
CA ILE A 402 17.24 37.41 -31.53
C ILE A 402 17.98 38.66 -32.02
N TRP A 403 19.14 38.49 -32.66
CA TRP A 403 19.90 39.62 -33.19
C TRP A 403 19.12 40.29 -34.33
N SER A 404 18.62 39.51 -35.25
CA SER A 404 17.77 39.99 -36.35
C SER A 404 16.54 40.74 -35.83
N MET A 405 15.91 40.20 -34.78
CA MET A 405 14.76 40.84 -34.12
C MET A 405 15.10 42.21 -33.53
N GLN A 406 16.27 42.36 -32.90
CA GLN A 406 16.68 43.61 -32.27
C GLN A 406 17.13 44.69 -33.26
N TYR A 407 17.78 44.30 -34.31
CA TYR A 407 18.51 45.24 -35.17
C TYR A 407 17.93 45.40 -36.60
N VAL A 408 17.12 44.44 -37.07
CA VAL A 408 16.42 44.60 -38.34
C VAL A 408 15.26 45.58 -38.15
N PRO A 409 15.23 46.67 -38.94
CA PRO A 409 14.16 47.68 -38.82
C PRO A 409 12.79 47.08 -39.12
N GLN A 410 11.83 47.34 -38.24
CA GLN A 410 10.42 46.93 -38.37
C GLN A 410 9.58 48.19 -38.73
N THR A 411 8.61 48.03 -39.60
CA THR A 411 7.69 49.11 -39.95
C THR A 411 6.56 49.15 -38.95
N ILE A 412 6.47 50.27 -38.22
CA ILE A 412 5.44 50.53 -37.21
C ILE A 412 4.77 51.86 -37.55
N ARG A 413 3.46 51.86 -37.87
CA ARG A 413 2.73 53.05 -38.32
C ARG A 413 3.45 53.83 -39.37
N ASP A 414 3.83 53.22 -40.50
CA ASP A 414 4.51 53.77 -41.66
C ASP A 414 5.91 54.36 -41.43
N LYS A 415 6.49 54.18 -40.28
CA LYS A 415 7.88 54.54 -39.94
C LYS A 415 8.67 53.29 -39.58
N SER A 416 9.95 53.32 -39.88
CA SER A 416 10.85 52.21 -39.65
C SER A 416 11.64 52.45 -38.36
N TYR A 417 11.53 51.50 -37.40
CA TYR A 417 12.20 51.55 -36.11
C TYR A 417 12.91 50.20 -35.84
N LYS A 418 14.06 50.26 -35.19
CA LYS A 418 14.70 49.08 -34.62
C LYS A 418 14.10 48.77 -33.23
N LEU A 419 13.88 47.50 -32.94
CA LEU A 419 13.37 47.10 -31.63
C LEU A 419 14.31 47.57 -30.52
N SER A 420 15.62 47.53 -30.73
CA SER A 420 16.63 48.02 -29.79
C SER A 420 16.50 49.51 -29.39
N GLU A 421 15.80 50.32 -30.19
CA GLU A 421 15.51 51.71 -29.85
C GLU A 421 14.31 51.86 -28.93
N LEU A 422 13.35 50.94 -29.03
CA LEU A 422 12.06 51.00 -28.35
C LEU A 422 11.99 50.09 -27.14
N ALA A 423 12.78 49.01 -27.08
CA ALA A 423 12.78 48.03 -26.01
C ALA A 423 14.16 47.39 -25.82
N ILE A 424 14.48 47.03 -24.59
CA ILE A 424 15.62 46.19 -24.28
C ILE A 424 15.09 44.75 -24.15
N VAL A 425 15.71 43.81 -24.85
CA VAL A 425 15.38 42.39 -24.77
C VAL A 425 16.25 41.79 -23.69
N GLU A 426 15.61 41.33 -22.61
CA GLU A 426 16.27 40.72 -21.49
C GLU A 426 15.81 39.26 -21.36
N LYS A 427 16.73 38.41 -20.85
CA LYS A 427 16.46 37.01 -20.59
C LYS A 427 16.26 36.82 -19.09
N SER A 428 15.10 36.36 -18.68
CA SER A 428 14.76 36.15 -17.28
C SER A 428 14.21 34.74 -17.05
N GLN A 429 14.42 34.23 -15.85
CA GLN A 429 13.69 33.07 -15.36
C GLN A 429 12.27 33.49 -15.01
N THR A 430 11.29 32.88 -15.60
CA THR A 430 9.88 33.16 -15.33
C THR A 430 9.21 31.92 -14.77
N PRO A 431 8.44 32.02 -13.68
CA PRO A 431 7.65 30.90 -13.19
C PRO A 431 6.61 30.52 -14.25
N GLN A 432 6.59 29.23 -14.61
CA GLN A 432 5.71 28.73 -15.69
C GLN A 432 4.23 28.92 -15.43
N GLN A 433 3.85 28.87 -14.16
CA GLN A 433 2.46 28.94 -13.74
C GLN A 433 2.34 29.54 -12.34
N ILE A 434 1.20 30.13 -12.08
CA ILE A 434 0.80 30.59 -10.74
C ILE A 434 -0.25 29.61 -10.23
N ALA A 435 0.08 28.87 -9.17
CA ALA A 435 -0.81 27.90 -8.56
C ALA A 435 -1.57 28.52 -7.37
N LYS A 436 -2.85 28.19 -7.27
CA LYS A 436 -3.69 28.50 -6.09
C LYS A 436 -4.33 27.23 -5.55
N VAL A 437 -4.34 27.12 -4.23
CA VAL A 437 -5.01 26.06 -3.50
C VAL A 437 -5.89 26.69 -2.43
N ASN A 438 -7.18 26.39 -2.42
CA ASN A 438 -8.14 26.97 -1.49
C ASN A 438 -8.07 28.53 -1.43
N GLN A 439 -8.01 29.17 -2.60
CA GLN A 439 -7.92 30.63 -2.77
C GLN A 439 -6.61 31.27 -2.31
N GLN A 440 -5.66 30.50 -1.79
CA GLN A 440 -4.32 30.99 -1.43
C GLN A 440 -3.34 30.67 -2.57
N TYR A 441 -2.42 31.58 -2.83
CA TYR A 441 -1.28 31.30 -3.70
C TYR A 441 -0.38 30.28 -3.05
N ARG A 442 0.19 29.38 -3.86
CA ARG A 442 1.15 28.36 -3.45
C ARG A 442 2.48 28.60 -4.12
N LEU A 443 3.55 28.57 -3.34
CA LEU A 443 4.92 28.47 -3.80
C LEU A 443 5.57 27.23 -3.19
N CYS A 444 6.44 26.60 -3.96
CA CYS A 444 7.14 25.38 -3.59
C CYS A 444 8.66 25.62 -3.63
N LEU A 445 9.31 25.45 -2.49
CA LEU A 445 10.77 25.48 -2.40
C LEU A 445 11.28 24.03 -2.47
N GLN A 446 12.21 23.80 -3.36
CA GLN A 446 12.87 22.51 -3.55
C GLN A 446 14.38 22.64 -3.39
N TYR A 447 14.98 21.73 -2.64
CA TYR A 447 16.43 21.71 -2.45
C TYR A 447 16.93 20.30 -2.15
N GLU A 448 18.21 20.06 -2.40
CA GLU A 448 18.91 18.84 -2.05
C GLU A 448 19.79 19.07 -0.82
N TYR A 449 19.78 18.12 0.12
CA TYR A 449 20.65 18.12 1.27
C TYR A 449 21.75 17.07 1.11
N ILE A 450 23.01 17.50 1.08
CA ILE A 450 24.17 16.60 0.92
C ILE A 450 24.47 15.95 2.26
N GLY A 451 24.01 14.70 2.44
CA GLY A 451 24.24 13.92 3.66
C GLY A 451 23.09 12.99 3.99
N ALA A 452 23.04 12.54 5.25
CA ALA A 452 21.97 11.66 5.70
C ALA A 452 20.61 12.39 5.67
N SER A 453 19.61 11.78 5.03
CA SER A 453 18.25 12.34 4.87
C SER A 453 17.62 12.72 6.22
N SER A 454 17.83 11.91 7.27
CA SER A 454 17.32 12.18 8.62
C SER A 454 17.86 13.49 9.23
N GLN A 455 19.09 13.91 8.87
CA GLN A 455 19.65 15.20 9.29
C GLN A 455 19.01 16.34 8.50
N GLY A 456 18.80 16.16 7.19
CA GLY A 456 18.08 17.13 6.36
C GLY A 456 16.67 17.39 6.87
N GLU A 457 15.92 16.35 7.25
CA GLU A 457 14.58 16.49 7.84
C GLU A 457 14.60 17.24 9.18
N LYS A 458 15.58 16.98 10.04
CA LYS A 458 15.71 17.69 11.32
C LYS A 458 15.95 19.19 11.10
N ILE A 459 16.81 19.55 10.15
CA ILE A 459 17.07 20.93 9.77
C ILE A 459 15.78 21.56 9.21
N GLN A 460 15.14 20.91 8.25
CA GLN A 460 13.88 21.39 7.66
C GLN A 460 12.81 21.66 8.72
N LYS A 461 12.55 20.69 9.61
CA LYS A 461 11.56 20.83 10.68
C LYS A 461 11.90 21.96 11.65
N ARG A 462 13.18 22.16 11.98
CA ARG A 462 13.63 23.22 12.85
C ARG A 462 13.43 24.59 12.19
N GLU A 463 13.93 24.75 10.96
CA GLU A 463 13.82 26.03 10.25
C GLU A 463 12.36 26.42 9.98
N LEU A 464 11.52 25.45 9.62
CA LEU A 464 10.09 25.71 9.43
C LEU A 464 9.37 26.13 10.73
N ARG A 465 9.73 25.53 11.87
CA ARG A 465 9.16 25.93 13.16
C ARG A 465 9.55 27.36 13.54
N GLU A 466 10.79 27.76 13.29
CA GLU A 466 11.26 29.13 13.56
C GLU A 466 10.67 30.11 12.53
N PHE A 467 10.61 29.75 11.28
CA PHE A 467 10.14 30.60 10.21
C PHE A 467 8.64 30.87 10.31
N ASN A 468 7.82 29.87 10.65
CA ASN A 468 6.39 30.06 10.86
C ASN A 468 6.04 30.99 12.03
N LYS A 469 6.95 31.24 12.98
CA LYS A 469 6.75 32.25 14.05
C LYS A 469 6.91 33.68 13.55
N ILE A 470 7.62 33.87 12.46
CA ILE A 470 7.95 35.20 11.90
C ILE A 470 6.98 35.55 10.76
N LEU A 471 6.36 34.54 10.13
CA LEU A 471 5.40 34.75 9.05
C LEU A 471 4.19 35.59 9.51
N PRO A 472 3.72 36.50 8.66
CA PRO A 472 2.49 37.27 8.94
C PRO A 472 1.27 36.35 9.04
N MET A 473 0.21 36.87 9.65
CA MET A 473 -1.08 36.18 9.73
C MET A 473 -1.60 35.85 8.30
N GLY A 474 -1.99 34.60 8.08
CA GLY A 474 -2.48 34.14 6.78
C GLY A 474 -1.41 33.51 5.85
N TYR A 475 -0.13 33.58 6.24
CA TYR A 475 0.96 32.88 5.53
C TYR A 475 1.39 31.68 6.31
N THR A 476 1.68 30.58 5.60
CA THR A 476 2.13 29.33 6.24
C THR A 476 3.20 28.65 5.38
N ALA A 477 4.18 28.04 6.04
CA ALA A 477 5.17 27.18 5.40
C ALA A 477 5.11 25.77 6.00
N LYS A 478 4.98 24.75 5.16
CA LYS A 478 4.86 23.35 5.56
C LYS A 478 5.83 22.48 4.76
N ALA A 479 6.43 21.48 5.41
CA ALA A 479 7.12 20.45 4.67
C ALA A 479 6.08 19.61 3.92
N GLU A 480 6.29 19.40 2.63
CA GLU A 480 5.49 18.43 1.89
C GLU A 480 5.78 17.05 2.46
N LYS A 481 4.72 16.31 2.75
CA LYS A 481 4.88 14.88 3.06
C LYS A 481 5.26 14.17 1.77
N ASN A 482 6.48 13.65 1.71
CA ASN A 482 6.90 12.81 0.60
C ASN A 482 5.92 11.65 0.44
N TYR A 483 5.07 11.70 -0.59
CA TYR A 483 4.19 10.60 -0.99
C TYR A 483 4.98 9.33 -1.37
N TRP A 484 6.28 9.46 -1.62
CA TRP A 484 7.20 8.39 -2.00
C TRP A 484 8.14 7.95 -0.89
N SER A 485 7.98 8.44 0.35
CA SER A 485 8.70 7.83 1.47
C SER A 485 8.05 6.49 1.79
N TRP A 486 8.59 5.44 1.22
CA TRP A 486 8.29 4.04 1.54
C TRP A 486 8.51 3.73 3.03
N ASP A 487 9.14 4.64 3.78
CA ASP A 487 9.50 4.49 5.19
C ASP A 487 8.45 5.02 6.18
N GLN A 488 7.45 5.78 5.78
CA GLN A 488 6.31 6.05 6.65
C GLN A 488 5.24 4.96 6.44
N LYS A 489 5.56 3.72 6.82
CA LYS A 489 4.54 2.72 7.13
C LYS A 489 3.64 3.34 8.20
N ASP A 490 2.42 3.70 7.82
CA ASP A 490 1.42 4.14 8.78
C ASP A 490 1.09 2.94 9.70
N ASN A 491 1.80 2.88 10.83
CA ASN A 491 1.58 1.85 11.84
C ASN A 491 0.19 1.91 12.49
N LYS A 492 -0.62 2.88 12.11
CA LYS A 492 -2.01 3.03 12.57
C LYS A 492 -2.85 1.79 12.32
N GLN A 493 -2.64 1.09 11.20
CA GLN A 493 -3.36 -0.13 10.85
C GLN A 493 -3.16 -1.24 11.90
N TYR A 494 -1.94 -1.38 12.40
CA TYR A 494 -1.63 -2.38 13.43
C TYR A 494 -2.16 -1.98 14.82
N ALA A 495 -2.24 -0.68 15.11
CA ALA A 495 -2.89 -0.18 16.32
C ALA A 495 -4.40 -0.51 16.34
N LEU A 496 -5.05 -0.50 15.18
CA LEU A 496 -6.45 -0.89 15.05
C LEU A 496 -6.67 -2.39 15.31
N LEU A 497 -5.74 -3.27 14.89
CA LEU A 497 -5.79 -4.69 15.26
C LEU A 497 -5.72 -4.89 16.78
N PHE A 498 -4.91 -4.09 17.47
CA PHE A 498 -4.88 -4.11 18.94
C PHE A 498 -6.22 -3.68 19.54
N LEU A 499 -6.87 -2.65 18.98
CA LEU A 499 -8.20 -2.22 19.40
C LEU A 499 -9.25 -3.33 19.26
N ILE A 500 -9.20 -4.13 18.17
CA ILE A 500 -10.08 -5.31 18.01
C ILE A 500 -9.89 -6.27 19.18
N ILE A 501 -8.65 -6.60 19.54
CA ILE A 501 -8.34 -7.48 20.65
C ILE A 501 -8.93 -6.96 21.96
N VAL A 502 -8.85 -5.65 22.21
CA VAL A 502 -9.44 -4.99 23.38
C VAL A 502 -10.96 -5.14 23.38
N ILE A 503 -11.64 -4.91 22.26
CA ILE A 503 -13.09 -5.09 22.14
C ILE A 503 -13.50 -6.54 22.41
N ILE A 504 -12.77 -7.50 21.83
CA ILE A 504 -13.01 -8.93 22.07
C ILE A 504 -12.80 -9.27 23.55
N PHE A 505 -11.77 -8.71 24.19
CA PHE A 505 -11.50 -8.92 25.60
C PHE A 505 -12.69 -8.45 26.48
N PHE A 506 -13.17 -7.24 26.28
CA PHE A 506 -14.27 -6.71 27.08
C PHE A 506 -15.59 -7.45 26.84
N THR A 507 -15.96 -7.71 25.58
CA THR A 507 -17.19 -8.45 25.24
C THR A 507 -17.18 -9.86 25.82
N THR A 508 -16.08 -10.57 25.73
CA THR A 508 -15.96 -11.92 26.30
C THR A 508 -15.83 -11.92 27.82
N SER A 509 -15.24 -10.86 28.42
CA SER A 509 -15.18 -10.70 29.87
C SER A 509 -16.57 -10.55 30.49
N ILE A 510 -17.43 -9.74 29.84
CA ILE A 510 -18.83 -9.57 30.26
C ILE A 510 -19.59 -10.90 30.10
N LEU A 511 -19.42 -11.60 28.98
CA LEU A 511 -20.11 -12.86 28.71
C LEU A 511 -19.77 -13.94 29.75
N PHE A 512 -18.49 -14.08 30.11
CA PHE A 512 -18.02 -15.15 30.96
C PHE A 512 -17.95 -14.74 32.45
N ASN A 513 -18.24 -13.49 32.76
CA ASN A 513 -18.03 -12.91 34.09
C ASN A 513 -16.65 -13.27 34.68
N SER A 514 -15.61 -13.18 33.86
CA SER A 514 -14.26 -13.63 34.17
C SER A 514 -13.22 -12.87 33.31
N LEU A 515 -12.15 -12.41 33.95
CA LEU A 515 -11.02 -11.78 33.24
C LEU A 515 -9.99 -12.79 32.70
N LYS A 516 -10.06 -14.07 33.11
CA LYS A 516 -9.08 -15.11 32.71
C LYS A 516 -9.51 -15.85 31.43
N GLN A 517 -10.81 -16.13 31.28
CA GLN A 517 -11.31 -16.87 30.13
C GLN A 517 -11.18 -16.13 28.82
N PRO A 518 -11.37 -14.79 28.73
CA PRO A 518 -11.11 -14.01 27.52
C PRO A 518 -9.70 -14.18 26.98
N LEU A 519 -8.71 -14.32 27.84
CA LEU A 519 -7.33 -14.54 27.40
C LEU A 519 -7.19 -15.86 26.61
N ALA A 520 -7.89 -16.93 27.04
CA ALA A 520 -7.89 -18.20 26.31
C ALA A 520 -8.53 -18.06 24.91
N VAL A 521 -9.53 -17.20 24.77
CA VAL A 521 -10.18 -16.90 23.48
C VAL A 521 -9.24 -16.11 22.56
N ILE A 522 -8.63 -15.07 23.10
CA ILE A 522 -7.72 -14.17 22.34
C ILE A 522 -6.49 -14.92 21.85
N PHE A 523 -5.94 -15.86 22.60
CA PHE A 523 -4.77 -16.64 22.18
C PHE A 523 -5.00 -17.50 20.93
N VAL A 524 -6.25 -17.73 20.51
CA VAL A 524 -6.55 -18.42 19.25
C VAL A 524 -6.26 -17.54 18.05
N ILE A 525 -6.30 -16.21 18.20
CA ILE A 525 -6.03 -15.25 17.10
C ILE A 525 -4.58 -15.39 16.58
N PRO A 526 -3.52 -15.28 17.40
CA PRO A 526 -2.14 -15.50 16.93
C PRO A 526 -1.93 -16.87 16.29
N ILE A 527 -2.64 -17.90 16.78
CA ILE A 527 -2.56 -19.24 16.20
C ILE A 527 -3.14 -19.26 14.78
N SER A 528 -4.27 -18.58 14.56
CA SER A 528 -4.84 -18.48 13.23
C SER A 528 -3.91 -17.70 12.25
N TYR A 529 -3.20 -16.69 12.75
CA TYR A 529 -2.23 -15.94 11.92
C TYR A 529 -1.03 -16.78 11.49
N ILE A 530 -0.61 -17.79 12.26
CA ILE A 530 0.38 -18.78 11.79
C ILE A 530 -0.08 -19.39 10.46
N GLY A 531 -1.37 -19.73 10.35
CA GLY A 531 -1.95 -20.26 9.12
C GLY A 531 -1.89 -19.28 7.96
N VAL A 532 -2.18 -18.02 8.20
CA VAL A 532 -2.05 -16.96 7.19
C VAL A 532 -0.60 -16.85 6.72
N PHE A 533 0.36 -16.72 7.66
CA PHE A 533 1.78 -16.59 7.34
C PHE A 533 2.29 -17.74 6.47
N LEU A 534 1.93 -18.97 6.83
CA LEU A 534 2.31 -20.16 6.08
C LEU A 534 1.68 -20.19 4.69
N THR A 535 0.41 -19.82 4.57
CA THR A 535 -0.29 -19.79 3.27
C THR A 535 0.37 -18.79 2.33
N PHE A 536 0.61 -17.56 2.78
CA PHE A 536 1.28 -16.56 1.97
C PHE A 536 2.72 -16.99 1.60
N TYR A 537 3.44 -17.59 2.52
CA TYR A 537 4.80 -18.09 2.26
C TYR A 537 4.84 -19.24 1.24
N TRP A 538 4.01 -20.28 1.41
CA TRP A 538 4.03 -21.47 0.54
C TRP A 538 3.53 -21.18 -0.87
N PHE A 539 2.48 -20.38 -0.99
CA PHE A 539 1.90 -20.02 -2.29
C PHE A 539 2.54 -18.78 -2.91
N LYS A 540 3.58 -18.20 -2.27
CA LYS A 540 4.30 -17.00 -2.72
C LYS A 540 3.36 -15.85 -3.07
N LEU A 541 2.35 -15.61 -2.22
CA LEU A 541 1.39 -14.55 -2.41
C LEU A 541 1.94 -13.23 -1.85
N ASN A 542 1.60 -12.11 -2.49
CA ASN A 542 1.88 -10.80 -1.95
C ASN A 542 0.90 -10.47 -0.82
N PHE A 543 1.40 -9.86 0.25
CA PHE A 543 0.56 -9.39 1.34
C PHE A 543 0.14 -7.94 1.06
N ASP A 544 -1.03 -7.83 0.50
CA ASP A 544 -1.69 -6.58 0.15
C ASP A 544 -2.81 -6.24 1.15
N GLN A 545 -3.71 -5.32 0.77
CA GLN A 545 -4.86 -4.96 1.59
C GLN A 545 -5.85 -6.13 1.77
N GLY A 546 -5.99 -7.01 0.78
CA GLY A 546 -6.79 -8.23 0.92
C GLY A 546 -6.19 -9.15 1.98
N GLY A 547 -4.87 -9.29 2.01
CA GLY A 547 -4.15 -10.00 3.07
C GLY A 547 -4.37 -9.38 4.44
N PHE A 548 -4.29 -8.05 4.56
CA PHE A 548 -4.58 -7.36 5.82
C PHE A 548 -6.05 -7.53 6.26
N ALA A 549 -6.97 -7.45 5.31
CA ALA A 549 -8.40 -7.70 5.57
C ALA A 549 -8.65 -9.10 6.13
N SER A 550 -7.87 -10.12 5.71
CA SER A 550 -7.95 -11.46 6.27
C SER A 550 -7.62 -11.49 7.77
N PHE A 551 -6.67 -10.67 8.25
CA PHE A 551 -6.37 -10.56 9.69
C PHE A 551 -7.57 -10.02 10.47
N VAL A 552 -8.18 -8.93 9.99
CA VAL A 552 -9.35 -8.32 10.63
C VAL A 552 -10.50 -9.31 10.68
N LEU A 553 -10.79 -9.99 9.55
CA LEU A 553 -11.86 -10.96 9.44
C LEU A 553 -11.65 -12.17 10.38
N LEU A 554 -10.42 -12.70 10.44
CA LEU A 554 -10.07 -13.82 11.30
C LEU A 554 -10.21 -13.49 12.78
N CYS A 555 -9.91 -12.26 13.20
CA CYS A 555 -10.15 -11.84 14.60
C CYS A 555 -11.61 -12.06 15.01
N GLY A 556 -12.57 -11.76 14.13
CA GLY A 556 -14.00 -11.93 14.41
C GLY A 556 -14.46 -13.39 14.33
N ILE A 557 -14.03 -14.15 13.33
CA ILE A 557 -14.56 -15.49 13.04
C ILE A 557 -13.93 -16.56 13.95
N THR A 558 -12.62 -16.51 14.18
CA THR A 558 -11.91 -17.58 14.93
C THR A 558 -12.28 -17.64 16.40
N VAL A 559 -12.62 -16.51 17.01
CA VAL A 559 -12.97 -16.45 18.43
C VAL A 559 -14.34 -17.09 18.73
N ASN A 560 -15.26 -17.11 17.75
CA ASN A 560 -16.62 -17.61 17.94
C ASN A 560 -16.64 -19.08 18.38
N ALA A 561 -15.83 -19.92 17.77
CA ALA A 561 -15.74 -21.34 18.13
C ALA A 561 -15.28 -21.55 19.59
N SER A 562 -14.31 -20.76 20.04
CA SER A 562 -13.83 -20.77 21.42
C SER A 562 -14.91 -20.29 22.39
N ILE A 563 -15.67 -19.25 22.03
CA ILE A 563 -16.78 -18.73 22.83
C ILE A 563 -17.85 -19.82 23.03
N TYR A 564 -18.22 -20.55 21.98
CA TYR A 564 -19.23 -21.61 22.08
C TYR A 564 -18.81 -22.76 23.00
N ILE A 565 -17.55 -23.20 22.90
CA ILE A 565 -17.03 -24.29 23.74
C ILE A 565 -16.95 -23.85 25.20
N LEU A 566 -16.41 -22.65 25.48
CA LEU A 566 -16.25 -22.14 26.82
C LEU A 566 -17.59 -21.83 27.52
N ASN A 567 -18.55 -21.29 26.77
CA ASN A 567 -19.89 -21.06 27.30
C ASN A 567 -20.57 -22.38 27.70
N GLU A 568 -20.50 -23.41 26.84
CA GLU A 568 -21.03 -24.74 27.18
C GLU A 568 -20.30 -25.38 28.38
N TYR A 569 -18.97 -25.21 28.42
CA TYR A 569 -18.16 -25.65 29.57
C TYR A 569 -18.62 -24.99 30.87
N ASN A 570 -18.86 -23.70 30.89
CA ASN A 570 -19.33 -22.96 32.04
C ASN A 570 -20.73 -23.44 32.47
N GLN A 571 -21.66 -23.58 31.52
CA GLN A 571 -23.00 -24.07 31.81
C GLN A 571 -23.01 -25.50 32.40
N ILE A 572 -22.16 -26.40 31.90
CA ILE A 572 -22.01 -27.75 32.46
C ILE A 572 -21.46 -27.68 33.87
N ARG A 573 -20.53 -26.81 34.14
CA ARG A 573 -19.93 -26.60 35.46
C ARG A 573 -20.93 -26.01 36.47
N GLU A 574 -21.79 -25.12 36.05
CA GLU A 574 -22.89 -24.54 36.83
C GLU A 574 -23.94 -25.60 37.19
N ARG A 575 -24.35 -26.41 36.19
CA ARG A 575 -25.37 -27.45 36.38
C ARG A 575 -24.89 -28.64 37.23
N ILE A 576 -23.59 -28.97 37.12
CA ILE A 576 -22.98 -30.11 37.81
C ILE A 576 -21.67 -29.65 38.45
N PRO A 577 -21.71 -29.01 39.64
CA PRO A 577 -20.51 -28.46 40.27
C PRO A 577 -19.45 -29.52 40.65
N ALA A 578 -19.86 -30.76 40.92
CA ALA A 578 -18.98 -31.86 41.28
C ALA A 578 -18.24 -32.52 40.10
N ILE A 579 -18.53 -32.15 38.84
CA ILE A 579 -17.88 -32.74 37.67
C ILE A 579 -16.41 -32.29 37.58
N SER A 580 -15.50 -33.23 37.27
CA SER A 580 -14.10 -32.85 37.08
C SER A 580 -13.95 -31.91 35.88
N PRO A 581 -13.04 -30.90 35.93
CA PRO A 581 -12.88 -29.91 34.86
C PRO A 581 -12.61 -30.53 33.49
N ILE A 582 -11.81 -31.60 33.44
CA ILE A 582 -11.49 -32.29 32.17
C ILE A 582 -12.75 -32.98 31.58
N ARG A 583 -13.57 -33.63 32.45
CA ARG A 583 -14.81 -34.27 31.98
C ARG A 583 -15.84 -33.25 31.52
N ALA A 584 -15.96 -32.11 32.22
CA ALA A 584 -16.83 -31.01 31.78
C ALA A 584 -16.40 -30.45 30.41
N TYR A 585 -15.11 -30.24 30.22
CA TYR A 585 -14.58 -29.76 28.97
C TYR A 585 -14.81 -30.74 27.80
N LEU A 586 -14.55 -32.05 28.02
CA LEU A 586 -14.83 -33.06 27.00
C LEU A 586 -16.30 -33.14 26.62
N LYS A 587 -17.21 -32.99 27.61
CA LYS A 587 -18.64 -32.96 27.35
C LYS A 587 -19.05 -31.74 26.53
N ALA A 588 -18.52 -30.55 26.84
CA ALA A 588 -18.72 -29.33 26.09
C ALA A 588 -18.16 -29.42 24.66
N TRP A 589 -16.96 -29.99 24.55
CA TRP A 589 -16.33 -30.26 23.24
C TRP A 589 -17.19 -31.14 22.35
N ASN A 590 -17.59 -32.33 22.85
CA ASN A 590 -18.39 -33.27 22.09
C ASN A 590 -19.76 -32.69 21.66
N ALA A 591 -20.33 -31.78 22.47
CA ALA A 591 -21.59 -31.12 22.13
C ALA A 591 -21.44 -30.05 21.03
N LYS A 592 -20.27 -29.37 20.95
CA LYS A 592 -20.10 -28.19 20.07
C LYS A 592 -19.19 -28.43 18.87
N ILE A 593 -18.35 -29.48 18.87
CA ILE A 593 -17.36 -29.66 17.80
C ILE A 593 -17.99 -29.88 16.39
N THR A 594 -19.09 -30.63 16.32
CA THR A 594 -19.75 -30.90 15.04
C THR A 594 -20.31 -29.62 14.39
N PRO A 595 -21.12 -28.78 15.09
CA PRO A 595 -21.55 -27.53 14.51
C PRO A 595 -20.39 -26.57 14.19
N ILE A 596 -19.35 -26.50 15.02
CA ILE A 596 -18.16 -25.67 14.77
C ILE A 596 -17.47 -26.13 13.48
N PHE A 597 -17.24 -27.42 13.32
CA PHE A 597 -16.57 -27.97 12.13
C PHE A 597 -17.39 -27.70 10.85
N LEU A 598 -18.71 -27.86 10.91
CA LEU A 598 -19.60 -27.56 9.80
C LEU A 598 -19.58 -26.07 9.42
N THR A 599 -19.58 -25.17 10.41
CA THR A 599 -19.53 -23.73 10.11
C THR A 599 -18.17 -23.34 9.50
N VAL A 600 -17.06 -23.88 10.00
CA VAL A 600 -15.72 -23.60 9.43
C VAL A 600 -15.61 -24.13 8.01
N ILE A 601 -16.06 -25.37 7.74
CA ILE A 601 -16.06 -25.93 6.38
C ILE A 601 -16.95 -25.08 5.45
N SER A 602 -18.16 -24.73 5.91
CA SER A 602 -19.07 -23.89 5.11
C SER A 602 -18.43 -22.54 4.75
N THR A 603 -17.74 -21.93 5.70
CA THR A 603 -17.01 -20.67 5.47
C THR A 603 -15.86 -20.86 4.47
N ILE A 604 -15.06 -21.93 4.61
CA ILE A 604 -13.99 -22.26 3.66
C ILE A 604 -14.56 -22.45 2.25
N LEU A 605 -15.65 -23.25 2.11
CA LEU A 605 -16.31 -23.47 0.83
C LEU A 605 -16.86 -22.17 0.23
N GLY A 606 -17.34 -21.25 1.08
CA GLY A 606 -17.82 -19.93 0.66
C GLY A 606 -16.70 -19.02 0.13
N PHE A 607 -15.45 -19.22 0.54
CA PHE A 607 -14.29 -18.48 0.03
C PHE A 607 -13.67 -19.09 -1.24
N ILE A 608 -13.92 -20.36 -1.57
CA ILE A 608 -13.35 -21.02 -2.76
C ILE A 608 -13.69 -20.28 -4.07
N PRO A 609 -14.93 -19.79 -4.32
CA PRO A 609 -15.25 -19.08 -5.55
C PRO A 609 -14.33 -17.88 -5.82
N PHE A 610 -13.88 -17.16 -4.78
CA PHE A 610 -12.94 -16.04 -4.92
C PHE A 610 -11.53 -16.46 -5.36
N MET A 611 -11.21 -17.75 -5.29
CA MET A 611 -9.93 -18.32 -5.72
C MET A 611 -9.98 -18.94 -7.12
N LEU A 612 -11.17 -19.21 -7.65
CA LEU A 612 -11.36 -19.93 -8.93
C LEU A 612 -11.51 -19.00 -10.14
N GLY A 613 -11.58 -17.68 -9.97
CA GLY A 613 -11.66 -16.71 -11.06
C GLY A 613 -10.47 -16.79 -12.01
N THR A 614 -10.73 -16.61 -13.32
CA THR A 614 -9.69 -16.58 -14.38
C THR A 614 -8.76 -15.40 -14.22
N ASP A 615 -9.28 -14.27 -13.74
CA ASP A 615 -8.52 -13.10 -13.34
C ASP A 615 -8.44 -13.12 -11.81
N LYS A 616 -7.27 -13.50 -11.29
CA LYS A 616 -7.01 -13.46 -9.85
C LYS A 616 -7.12 -12.00 -9.41
N GLU A 617 -8.32 -11.60 -8.99
CA GLU A 617 -8.55 -10.25 -8.51
C GLU A 617 -7.61 -9.97 -7.34
N ALA A 618 -6.83 -8.91 -7.46
CA ALA A 618 -5.73 -8.60 -6.58
C ALA A 618 -6.13 -8.50 -5.10
N PHE A 619 -7.38 -8.15 -4.81
CA PHE A 619 -7.89 -8.02 -3.46
C PHE A 619 -8.55 -9.30 -2.90
N TRP A 620 -9.45 -9.91 -3.68
CA TRP A 620 -10.28 -11.02 -3.19
C TRP A 620 -9.52 -12.33 -3.04
N PHE A 621 -8.55 -12.58 -3.92
CA PHE A 621 -7.75 -13.80 -3.86
C PHE A 621 -6.89 -13.88 -2.58
N PRO A 622 -6.08 -12.85 -2.21
CA PRO A 622 -5.32 -12.86 -0.96
C PRO A 622 -6.21 -12.88 0.29
N LEU A 623 -7.36 -12.20 0.26
CA LEU A 623 -8.35 -12.25 1.33
C LEU A 623 -8.85 -13.68 1.57
N ALA A 624 -9.26 -14.37 0.50
CA ALA A 624 -9.75 -15.74 0.57
C ALA A 624 -8.68 -16.72 1.02
N ALA A 625 -7.49 -16.66 0.40
CA ALA A 625 -6.36 -17.53 0.72
C ALA A 625 -5.92 -17.38 2.17
N GLY A 626 -5.76 -16.13 2.64
CA GLY A 626 -5.41 -15.83 4.03
C GLY A 626 -6.46 -16.33 5.01
N THR A 627 -7.73 -16.06 4.73
CA THR A 627 -8.85 -16.48 5.58
C THR A 627 -8.95 -18.01 5.67
N ILE A 628 -8.85 -18.72 4.56
CA ILE A 628 -8.87 -20.20 4.54
C ILE A 628 -7.70 -20.77 5.35
N GLY A 629 -6.47 -20.28 5.12
CA GLY A 629 -5.30 -20.72 5.86
C GLY A 629 -5.41 -20.47 7.36
N GLY A 630 -5.90 -19.29 7.74
CA GLY A 630 -6.16 -18.94 9.13
C GLY A 630 -7.24 -19.78 9.79
N LEU A 631 -8.34 -20.08 9.09
CA LEU A 631 -9.42 -20.93 9.59
C LEU A 631 -8.95 -22.38 9.81
N ILE A 632 -8.18 -22.95 8.90
CA ILE A 632 -7.61 -24.30 9.05
C ILE A 632 -6.74 -24.36 10.32
N MET A 633 -5.88 -23.35 10.51
CA MET A 633 -4.99 -23.30 11.66
C MET A 633 -5.76 -23.04 12.97
N SER A 634 -6.86 -22.28 12.91
CA SER A 634 -7.71 -22.02 14.09
C SER A 634 -8.35 -23.29 14.64
N ILE A 635 -8.73 -24.25 13.78
CA ILE A 635 -9.24 -25.56 14.22
C ILE A 635 -8.17 -26.27 15.07
N LEU A 636 -6.91 -26.27 14.61
CA LEU A 636 -5.79 -26.83 15.37
C LEU A 636 -5.59 -26.06 16.69
N GLY A 637 -5.72 -24.74 16.66
CA GLY A 637 -5.66 -23.88 17.84
C GLY A 637 -6.70 -24.25 18.90
N ILE A 638 -7.93 -24.42 18.49
CA ILE A 638 -9.03 -24.79 19.38
C ILE A 638 -8.83 -26.21 19.92
N PHE A 639 -8.36 -27.13 19.10
CA PHE A 639 -8.14 -28.53 19.49
C PHE A 639 -7.00 -28.69 20.49
N PHE A 640 -5.86 -28.03 20.27
CA PHE A 640 -4.67 -28.23 21.11
C PHE A 640 -4.55 -27.22 22.25
N TYR A 641 -4.79 -25.93 21.97
CA TYR A 641 -4.41 -24.85 22.88
C TYR A 641 -5.55 -24.34 23.77
N LEU A 642 -6.80 -24.36 23.28
CA LEU A 642 -7.93 -23.91 24.11
C LEU A 642 -8.03 -24.67 25.44
N PRO A 643 -7.86 -26.01 25.52
CA PRO A 643 -7.88 -26.73 26.80
C PRO A 643 -6.70 -26.37 27.72
N ILE A 644 -5.53 -26.05 27.15
CA ILE A 644 -4.34 -25.66 27.91
C ILE A 644 -4.58 -24.40 28.75
N PHE A 645 -5.21 -23.40 28.11
CA PHE A 645 -5.49 -22.10 28.75
C PHE A 645 -6.72 -22.15 29.66
N THR A 646 -7.67 -23.05 29.40
CA THR A 646 -8.92 -23.14 30.15
C THR A 646 -8.78 -24.01 31.42
N LEU A 647 -8.09 -25.15 31.29
CA LEU A 647 -8.02 -26.13 32.36
C LEU A 647 -6.83 -25.86 33.29
N LYS A 648 -7.05 -26.01 34.63
CA LYS A 648 -5.95 -26.03 35.59
C LYS A 648 -5.38 -27.45 35.67
N LYS A 649 -4.10 -27.57 36.03
CA LYS A 649 -3.45 -28.87 36.34
C LYS A 649 -4.22 -29.53 37.48
N GLU A 650 -4.74 -30.75 37.30
CA GLU A 650 -5.27 -31.52 38.40
C GLU A 650 -4.11 -31.79 39.39
N ARG A 651 -4.21 -31.28 40.62
CA ARG A 651 -3.34 -31.71 41.71
C ARG A 651 -3.87 -33.09 42.14
N HIS A 652 -3.07 -34.11 41.95
CA HIS A 652 -3.30 -35.41 42.53
C HIS A 652 -3.19 -35.31 44.03
#